data_6eb19524cef08f01907eac2dc333c239
#
_entry.id   6eb19524cef08f01907eac2dc333c239
#
_cell.length_a   1.000
_cell.length_b   1.000
_cell.length_c   1.000
_cell.angle_alpha   90.00
_cell.angle_beta   90.00
_cell.angle_gamma   90.00
#
_symmetry.space_group_name_H-M   'P 1'
#
loop_
_entity.id
_entity.type
_entity.pdbx_description
1 polymer ?
#
loop_
_entity_poly.entity_id
_entity_poly.type
_entity_poly.pdbx_seq_one_letter_code
_entity_poly.pdbx_strand_id
1 'polypeptide(L)'
;MAGGSGIYISWLMGAILLSVALMPLMKPPWAKIRIQGFVDMFRRYWAHMFVVFSVYLWKDLLDQLDRILMANTQLDMTPYVYAIEGDIVLWIQDAFQNELLSIGLTHFYVMGFMTATFASFVYPIYFDDRHMADRVSLSMFWVYVLAIPFYLFFNVRVTGDHIPAMETIAYDLTPEIHNWFTRIDPFTNGMPSLHIGLPFAVWLTYMKWDEDGRWAKFRTALMVFILLTGFTILYLGIHWVVDIIGGILVATLAVSLTERTHEPVWRFADERLFTRRLARFMKDPRVWFGGVKQSVKRQIDPYREPSKTQTGAVIVAILIGTGLVLLWDATHQDFPVEGVTPTYTAGSGDWLVTVQENDNGTVDFISWSSDSRMSETISTIIIGEDGWTSVPRVTASAKGVVIFDNQKLEFWSFNYEDQTFNLDWLREENNPNSDPIIDVLLAENAEQEAVVAVVYSEELVYRDREGLITEYPSLEGPFSIVASSGPQIVIANSTESGPVLEIISLSTQFTARIDIRDTIDEDIDEFLEDLYEERVNYSNSTIVDLVMEGDYIVAVVDVGPVNRTILIDLRTGTQILLSDPVWPSSSPSISGENVAFLQIPRFDPTAEDDDLLTARDVFLHNIDENRTLQLTIDDEVDQSNPQVLKSNVAWIESQEDGDLEIRMYALEETF
;
A
#
# COMPACT_ATOMS: atom_id res chain seq x y z
N MET A 1 -2.98 20.83 -10.52
CA MET A 1 -3.79 20.96 -11.75
C MET A 1 -3.14 20.22 -12.91
N ALA A 2 -3.80 19.20 -13.47
CA ALA A 2 -3.56 18.57 -14.79
C ALA A 2 -2.11 18.16 -15.21
N GLY A 3 -1.20 17.84 -14.29
CA GLY A 3 0.15 17.42 -14.68
C GLY A 3 0.20 16.05 -15.36
N GLY A 4 -0.40 15.01 -14.78
CA GLY A 4 -0.29 13.63 -15.27
C GLY A 4 -1.05 13.32 -16.57
N SER A 5 -2.12 14.04 -16.91
CA SER A 5 -2.88 13.83 -18.14
C SER A 5 -2.11 14.22 -19.42
N GLY A 6 -1.16 15.15 -19.36
CA GLY A 6 -0.39 15.64 -20.49
C GLY A 6 0.57 14.58 -21.05
N ILE A 7 1.32 13.90 -20.20
CA ILE A 7 2.31 12.91 -20.62
C ILE A 7 1.64 11.64 -21.17
N TYR A 8 0.54 11.21 -20.55
CA TYR A 8 -0.26 10.08 -21.02
C TYR A 8 -0.79 10.30 -22.44
N ILE A 9 -1.37 11.48 -22.71
CA ILE A 9 -1.85 11.84 -24.04
C ILE A 9 -0.70 11.82 -25.05
N SER A 10 0.49 12.29 -24.66
CA SER A 10 1.67 12.27 -25.52
C SER A 10 2.12 10.85 -25.85
N TRP A 11 2.14 9.93 -24.87
CA TRP A 11 2.44 8.51 -25.12
C TRP A 11 1.39 7.84 -25.97
N LEU A 12 0.10 8.07 -25.71
CA LEU A 12 -0.99 7.52 -26.50
C LEU A 12 -0.94 7.99 -27.96
N MET A 13 -0.77 9.28 -28.17
CA MET A 13 -0.63 9.86 -29.52
C MET A 13 0.64 9.34 -30.21
N GLY A 14 1.75 9.27 -29.49
CA GLY A 14 3.01 8.71 -29.97
C GLY A 14 2.84 7.24 -30.39
N ALA A 15 2.18 6.43 -29.59
CA ALA A 15 1.91 5.01 -29.88
C ALA A 15 1.02 4.83 -31.12
N ILE A 16 -0.03 5.63 -31.26
CA ILE A 16 -0.90 5.63 -32.46
C ILE A 16 -0.10 6.02 -33.70
N LEU A 17 0.64 7.13 -33.63
CA LEU A 17 1.44 7.61 -34.76
C LEU A 17 2.53 6.60 -35.14
N LEU A 18 3.22 6.01 -34.17
CA LEU A 18 4.23 4.98 -34.40
C LEU A 18 3.62 3.71 -35.00
N SER A 19 2.46 3.26 -34.54
CA SER A 19 1.73 2.13 -35.12
C SER A 19 1.38 2.39 -36.59
N VAL A 20 0.90 3.59 -36.93
CA VAL A 20 0.59 3.96 -38.30
C VAL A 20 1.87 4.07 -39.16
N ALA A 21 2.95 4.64 -38.61
CA ALA A 21 4.23 4.77 -39.32
C ALA A 21 4.90 3.39 -39.58
N LEU A 22 4.75 2.42 -38.67
CA LEU A 22 5.26 1.05 -38.85
C LEU A 22 4.40 0.18 -39.79
N MET A 23 3.13 0.57 -40.03
CA MET A 23 2.20 -0.20 -40.83
C MET A 23 2.73 -0.58 -42.25
N PRO A 24 3.41 0.32 -43.00
CA PRO A 24 3.99 -0.03 -44.30
C PRO A 24 5.03 -1.15 -44.25
N LEU A 25 5.78 -1.23 -43.17
CA LEU A 25 6.83 -2.25 -42.96
C LEU A 25 6.24 -3.60 -42.58
N MET A 26 5.16 -3.57 -41.80
CA MET A 26 4.54 -4.75 -41.15
C MET A 26 3.39 -5.34 -41.97
N LYS A 27 2.89 -4.66 -43.00
CA LYS A 27 1.75 -5.10 -43.79
C LYS A 27 2.00 -6.43 -44.49
N PRO A 28 0.93 -7.23 -44.75
CA PRO A 28 1.00 -8.40 -45.63
C PRO A 28 1.48 -8.04 -47.03
N PRO A 29 2.14 -8.95 -47.76
CA PRO A 29 2.77 -8.65 -49.05
C PRO A 29 1.82 -8.09 -50.14
N TRP A 30 0.56 -8.56 -50.18
CA TRP A 30 -0.44 -8.10 -51.15
C TRP A 30 -1.18 -6.83 -50.73
N ALA A 31 -1.10 -6.44 -49.47
CA ALA A 31 -1.93 -5.40 -48.90
C ALA A 31 -1.47 -4.00 -49.35
N LYS A 32 -2.45 -3.13 -49.60
CA LYS A 32 -2.25 -1.71 -49.94
C LYS A 32 -2.85 -0.85 -48.87
N ILE A 33 -2.12 0.18 -48.48
CA ILE A 33 -2.60 1.17 -47.49
C ILE A 33 -3.56 2.12 -48.23
N ARG A 34 -4.78 2.25 -47.71
CA ARG A 34 -5.85 3.10 -48.26
C ARG A 34 -6.56 3.80 -47.13
N ILE A 35 -6.86 5.09 -47.25
CA ILE A 35 -7.62 5.86 -46.24
C ILE A 35 -8.98 5.20 -45.95
N GLN A 36 -9.61 4.64 -46.99
CA GLN A 36 -10.86 3.89 -46.88
C GLN A 36 -10.77 2.69 -45.89
N GLY A 37 -9.58 2.10 -45.72
CA GLY A 37 -9.36 1.01 -44.78
C GLY A 37 -9.69 1.36 -43.34
N PHE A 38 -9.44 2.60 -42.92
CA PHE A 38 -9.82 3.07 -41.56
C PHE A 38 -11.33 3.15 -41.39
N VAL A 39 -12.06 3.60 -42.42
CA VAL A 39 -13.54 3.64 -42.38
C VAL A 39 -14.12 2.23 -42.36
N ASP A 40 -13.59 1.34 -43.19
CA ASP A 40 -14.03 -0.05 -43.29
C ASP A 40 -13.74 -0.81 -41.98
N MET A 41 -12.67 -0.49 -41.26
CA MET A 41 -12.31 -1.03 -39.96
C MET A 41 -13.46 -0.81 -38.94
N PHE A 42 -13.92 0.41 -38.75
CA PHE A 42 -15.02 0.72 -37.83
C PHE A 42 -16.35 0.13 -38.30
N ARG A 43 -16.58 0.06 -39.59
CA ARG A 43 -17.83 -0.44 -40.13
C ARG A 43 -17.98 -1.97 -40.06
N ARG A 44 -16.88 -2.72 -40.29
CA ARG A 44 -16.91 -4.18 -40.44
C ARG A 44 -16.46 -4.94 -39.24
N TYR A 45 -15.71 -4.30 -38.34
CA TYR A 45 -15.03 -4.94 -37.22
C TYR A 45 -15.40 -4.32 -35.85
N TRP A 46 -16.53 -3.62 -35.78
CA TRP A 46 -16.96 -3.02 -34.51
C TRP A 46 -17.12 -4.06 -33.36
N ALA A 47 -17.53 -5.29 -33.69
CA ALA A 47 -17.66 -6.35 -32.71
C ALA A 47 -16.30 -6.81 -32.13
N HIS A 48 -15.26 -6.82 -32.97
CA HIS A 48 -13.89 -7.11 -32.50
C HIS A 48 -13.35 -6.00 -31.59
N MET A 49 -13.61 -4.74 -31.97
CA MET A 49 -13.29 -3.60 -31.11
C MET A 49 -14.02 -3.71 -29.79
N PHE A 50 -15.32 -4.00 -29.81
CA PHE A 50 -16.10 -4.16 -28.59
C PHE A 50 -15.55 -5.28 -27.69
N VAL A 51 -15.15 -6.42 -28.23
CA VAL A 51 -14.57 -7.53 -27.45
C VAL A 51 -13.26 -7.10 -26.80
N VAL A 52 -12.37 -6.43 -27.50
CA VAL A 52 -11.10 -5.96 -26.93
C VAL A 52 -11.32 -4.85 -25.92
N PHE A 53 -12.12 -3.84 -26.25
CA PHE A 53 -12.38 -2.72 -25.36
C PHE A 53 -13.33 -3.03 -24.20
N SER A 54 -14.08 -4.15 -24.27
CA SER A 54 -14.93 -4.57 -23.14
C SER A 54 -14.15 -4.79 -21.85
N VAL A 55 -12.86 -5.13 -21.95
CA VAL A 55 -11.98 -5.28 -20.79
C VAL A 55 -11.87 -3.97 -20.01
N TYR A 56 -11.77 -2.85 -20.69
CA TYR A 56 -11.71 -1.54 -20.03
C TYR A 56 -12.99 -1.16 -19.27
N LEU A 57 -14.14 -1.70 -19.68
CA LEU A 57 -15.42 -1.47 -18.98
C LEU A 57 -15.48 -2.22 -17.63
N TRP A 58 -14.61 -3.19 -17.44
CA TRP A 58 -14.57 -4.01 -16.23
C TRP A 58 -13.40 -3.58 -15.33
N LYS A 59 -12.48 -2.78 -15.86
CA LYS A 59 -11.29 -2.37 -15.12
C LYS A 59 -11.68 -1.67 -13.81
N ASP A 60 -12.47 -0.63 -13.87
CA ASP A 60 -12.89 0.13 -12.68
C ASP A 60 -13.60 -0.75 -11.64
N LEU A 61 -14.45 -1.68 -12.07
CA LEU A 61 -15.11 -2.63 -11.17
C LEU A 61 -14.10 -3.62 -10.54
N LEU A 62 -13.11 -4.05 -11.31
CA LEU A 62 -12.08 -4.96 -10.82
C LEU A 62 -11.12 -4.24 -9.88
N ASP A 63 -10.76 -3.01 -10.18
CA ASP A 63 -9.92 -2.19 -9.32
C ASP A 63 -10.60 -1.92 -7.97
N GLN A 64 -11.92 -1.61 -7.95
CA GLN A 64 -12.70 -1.50 -6.72
C GLN A 64 -12.79 -2.82 -5.93
N LEU A 65 -12.96 -3.94 -6.62
CA LEU A 65 -13.02 -5.24 -5.96
C LEU A 65 -11.66 -5.65 -5.40
N ASP A 66 -10.58 -5.37 -6.12
CA ASP A 66 -9.21 -5.60 -5.66
C ASP A 66 -8.90 -4.81 -4.39
N ARG A 67 -9.29 -3.54 -4.35
CA ARG A 67 -9.17 -2.67 -3.16
C ARG A 67 -9.85 -3.28 -1.94
N ILE A 68 -11.12 -3.64 -2.09
CA ILE A 68 -11.91 -4.26 -1.01
C ILE A 68 -11.23 -5.56 -0.54
N LEU A 69 -10.72 -6.38 -1.45
CA LEU A 69 -10.07 -7.63 -1.11
C LEU A 69 -8.72 -7.37 -0.44
N MET A 70 -7.91 -6.45 -0.94
CA MET A 70 -6.62 -6.12 -0.33
C MET A 70 -6.77 -5.50 1.05
N ALA A 71 -7.67 -4.54 1.22
CA ALA A 71 -7.96 -3.93 2.51
C ALA A 71 -8.37 -4.96 3.57
N ASN A 72 -9.06 -6.03 3.15
CA ASN A 72 -9.62 -7.00 4.08
C ASN A 72 -8.81 -8.30 4.21
N THR A 73 -7.97 -8.68 3.23
CA THR A 73 -7.26 -9.97 3.28
C THR A 73 -5.75 -9.83 3.41
N GLN A 74 -5.21 -8.67 3.06
CA GLN A 74 -3.76 -8.38 3.04
C GLN A 74 -2.90 -9.49 2.43
N LEU A 75 -3.45 -10.17 1.45
CA LEU A 75 -2.85 -11.33 0.79
C LEU A 75 -1.66 -10.87 -0.05
N ASP A 76 -0.45 -10.93 0.52
CA ASP A 76 0.81 -10.63 -0.15
C ASP A 76 1.61 -11.91 -0.42
N MET A 77 1.74 -12.27 -1.70
CA MET A 77 2.52 -13.42 -2.16
C MET A 77 3.97 -13.08 -2.50
N THR A 78 4.36 -11.82 -2.35
CA THR A 78 5.71 -11.35 -2.69
C THR A 78 6.82 -12.07 -1.95
N PRO A 79 6.71 -12.36 -0.62
CA PRO A 79 7.76 -13.08 0.09
C PRO A 79 8.04 -14.48 -0.48
N TYR A 80 7.01 -15.17 -0.97
CA TYR A 80 7.17 -16.48 -1.60
C TYR A 80 7.87 -16.38 -2.95
N VAL A 81 7.58 -15.33 -3.72
CA VAL A 81 8.25 -15.06 -5.00
C VAL A 81 9.71 -14.68 -4.74
N TYR A 82 9.98 -13.80 -3.78
CA TYR A 82 11.32 -13.43 -3.37
C TYR A 82 12.14 -14.62 -2.86
N ALA A 83 11.53 -15.53 -2.08
CA ALA A 83 12.20 -16.76 -1.63
C ALA A 83 12.64 -17.67 -2.79
N ILE A 84 11.99 -17.58 -3.97
CA ILE A 84 12.36 -18.33 -5.17
C ILE A 84 13.47 -17.62 -5.96
N GLU A 85 13.37 -16.31 -6.12
CA GLU A 85 14.25 -15.54 -7.02
C GLU A 85 15.42 -14.85 -6.32
N GLY A 86 15.23 -14.44 -5.05
CA GLY A 86 16.21 -13.60 -4.36
C GLY A 86 16.52 -12.32 -5.13
N ASP A 87 17.77 -11.89 -5.11
CA ASP A 87 18.24 -10.61 -5.65
C ASP A 87 18.62 -10.66 -7.15
N ILE A 88 18.11 -11.63 -7.92
CA ILE A 88 18.47 -11.75 -9.36
C ILE A 88 18.11 -10.45 -10.11
N VAL A 89 16.99 -9.85 -9.79
CA VAL A 89 16.49 -8.65 -10.48
C VAL A 89 17.34 -7.43 -10.11
N LEU A 90 17.72 -7.30 -8.85
CA LEU A 90 18.65 -6.27 -8.37
C LEU A 90 20.00 -6.34 -9.11
N TRP A 91 20.57 -7.53 -9.28
CA TRP A 91 21.80 -7.69 -10.06
C TRP A 91 21.66 -7.22 -11.52
N ILE A 92 20.49 -7.40 -12.14
CA ILE A 92 20.23 -6.89 -13.49
C ILE A 92 20.22 -5.36 -13.49
N GLN A 93 19.55 -4.74 -12.50
CA GLN A 93 19.50 -3.29 -12.38
C GLN A 93 20.90 -2.72 -12.19
N ASP A 94 21.66 -3.18 -11.21
CA ASP A 94 23.03 -2.73 -10.90
C ASP A 94 23.99 -2.89 -12.08
N ALA A 95 23.89 -4.01 -12.81
CA ALA A 95 24.79 -4.29 -13.93
C ALA A 95 24.60 -3.35 -15.13
N PHE A 96 23.42 -2.76 -15.28
CA PHE A 96 23.05 -1.95 -16.44
C PHE A 96 22.65 -0.52 -16.09
N GLN A 97 22.78 -0.11 -14.82
CA GLN A 97 22.37 1.21 -14.35
C GLN A 97 22.98 2.34 -15.20
N ASN A 98 22.13 3.09 -15.88
CA ASN A 98 22.51 4.18 -16.76
C ASN A 98 21.30 5.09 -17.02
N GLU A 99 21.42 6.38 -16.74
CA GLU A 99 20.38 7.38 -16.88
C GLU A 99 19.70 7.39 -18.28
N LEU A 100 20.47 7.44 -19.36
CA LEU A 100 19.93 7.41 -20.73
C LEU A 100 19.15 6.12 -21.02
N LEU A 101 19.60 5.00 -20.46
CA LEU A 101 18.93 3.72 -20.60
C LEU A 101 17.61 3.72 -19.80
N SER A 102 17.64 4.25 -18.60
CA SER A 102 16.46 4.40 -17.72
C SER A 102 15.36 5.23 -18.37
N ILE A 103 15.70 6.43 -18.84
CA ILE A 103 14.76 7.31 -19.58
C ILE A 103 14.22 6.60 -20.83
N GLY A 104 15.12 6.02 -21.64
CA GLY A 104 14.73 5.34 -22.89
C GLY A 104 13.82 4.14 -22.66
N LEU A 105 14.12 3.31 -21.66
CA LEU A 105 13.35 2.12 -21.35
C LEU A 105 12.03 2.44 -20.65
N THR A 106 11.94 3.47 -19.82
CA THR A 106 10.67 3.94 -19.25
C THR A 106 9.68 4.38 -20.33
N HIS A 107 10.13 5.21 -21.28
CA HIS A 107 9.27 5.59 -22.41
C HIS A 107 8.96 4.38 -23.31
N PHE A 108 9.89 3.46 -23.50
CA PHE A 108 9.66 2.23 -24.26
C PHE A 108 8.65 1.32 -23.57
N TYR A 109 8.71 1.21 -22.25
CA TYR A 109 7.78 0.41 -21.45
C TYR A 109 6.33 0.80 -21.73
N VAL A 110 5.99 2.08 -21.63
CA VAL A 110 4.62 2.58 -21.83
C VAL A 110 4.28 2.69 -23.32
N MET A 111 5.01 3.52 -24.07
CA MET A 111 4.68 3.81 -25.45
C MET A 111 4.89 2.60 -26.36
N GLY A 112 5.91 1.78 -26.11
CA GLY A 112 6.18 0.55 -26.86
C GLY A 112 5.09 -0.49 -26.64
N PHE A 113 4.65 -0.70 -25.40
CA PHE A 113 3.54 -1.62 -25.08
C PHE A 113 2.23 -1.17 -25.71
N MET A 114 1.88 0.11 -25.61
CA MET A 114 0.71 0.67 -26.28
C MET A 114 0.79 0.48 -27.80
N THR A 115 1.98 0.71 -28.40
CA THR A 115 2.21 0.53 -29.84
C THR A 115 2.03 -0.92 -30.26
N ALA A 116 2.64 -1.87 -29.54
CA ALA A 116 2.53 -3.29 -29.81
C ALA A 116 1.08 -3.79 -29.69
N THR A 117 0.39 -3.39 -28.62
CA THR A 117 -1.01 -3.74 -28.36
C THR A 117 -1.92 -3.20 -29.48
N PHE A 118 -1.76 -1.92 -29.81
CA PHE A 118 -2.55 -1.27 -30.85
C PHE A 118 -2.30 -1.88 -32.24
N ALA A 119 -1.04 -2.07 -32.60
CA ALA A 119 -0.67 -2.71 -33.88
C ALA A 119 -1.20 -4.14 -33.98
N SER A 120 -1.12 -4.92 -32.89
CA SER A 120 -1.60 -6.31 -32.81
C SER A 120 -3.07 -6.43 -33.19
N PHE A 121 -3.87 -5.50 -32.69
CA PHE A 121 -5.30 -5.49 -32.89
C PHE A 121 -5.69 -4.81 -34.22
N VAL A 122 -5.09 -3.65 -34.51
CA VAL A 122 -5.49 -2.82 -35.66
C VAL A 122 -5.06 -3.43 -37.02
N TYR A 123 -3.86 -4.01 -37.11
CA TYR A 123 -3.35 -4.48 -38.40
C TYR A 123 -4.20 -5.57 -39.05
N PRO A 124 -4.60 -6.66 -38.39
CA PRO A 124 -5.45 -7.66 -39.04
C PRO A 124 -6.82 -7.11 -39.43
N ILE A 125 -7.38 -6.20 -38.65
CA ILE A 125 -8.66 -5.54 -38.93
C ILE A 125 -8.53 -4.58 -40.13
N TYR A 126 -7.49 -3.75 -40.16
CA TYR A 126 -7.27 -2.76 -41.19
C TYR A 126 -7.01 -3.42 -42.58
N PHE A 127 -6.26 -4.52 -42.58
CA PHE A 127 -5.98 -5.26 -43.82
C PHE A 127 -7.04 -6.31 -44.17
N ASP A 128 -8.21 -6.28 -43.53
CA ASP A 128 -9.36 -7.14 -43.77
C ASP A 128 -9.03 -8.65 -43.64
N ASP A 129 -8.09 -9.01 -42.75
CA ASP A 129 -7.77 -10.40 -42.44
C ASP A 129 -8.65 -10.88 -41.28
N ARG A 130 -9.91 -11.24 -41.60
CA ARG A 130 -10.87 -11.64 -40.58
C ARG A 130 -10.44 -12.90 -39.81
N HIS A 131 -9.76 -13.82 -40.48
CA HIS A 131 -9.27 -15.02 -39.86
C HIS A 131 -8.31 -14.74 -38.70
N MET A 132 -7.41 -13.78 -38.89
CA MET A 132 -6.49 -13.35 -37.83
C MET A 132 -7.18 -12.40 -36.83
N ALA A 133 -8.02 -11.48 -37.31
CA ALA A 133 -8.75 -10.57 -36.43
C ALA A 133 -9.61 -11.31 -35.39
N ASP A 134 -10.36 -12.33 -35.81
CA ASP A 134 -11.20 -13.16 -34.94
C ASP A 134 -10.39 -13.79 -33.82
N ARG A 135 -9.18 -14.27 -34.11
CA ARG A 135 -8.33 -14.99 -33.12
C ARG A 135 -7.51 -14.07 -32.24
N VAL A 136 -6.95 -13.03 -32.84
CA VAL A 136 -6.15 -12.05 -32.07
C VAL A 136 -7.03 -11.33 -31.04
N SER A 137 -8.21 -10.82 -31.47
CA SER A 137 -9.12 -10.12 -30.56
C SER A 137 -9.54 -11.01 -29.39
N LEU A 138 -9.82 -12.28 -29.67
CA LEU A 138 -10.27 -13.21 -28.64
C LEU A 138 -9.12 -13.70 -27.74
N SER A 139 -7.92 -13.87 -28.28
CA SER A 139 -6.75 -14.21 -27.44
C SER A 139 -6.38 -13.07 -26.49
N MET A 140 -6.43 -11.83 -26.94
CA MET A 140 -6.25 -10.65 -26.10
C MET A 140 -7.30 -10.60 -24.99
N PHE A 141 -8.57 -10.79 -25.33
CA PHE A 141 -9.65 -10.84 -24.33
C PHE A 141 -9.43 -11.94 -23.27
N TRP A 142 -9.07 -13.15 -23.69
CA TRP A 142 -8.83 -14.27 -22.76
C TRP A 142 -7.62 -14.04 -21.86
N VAL A 143 -6.56 -13.35 -22.31
CA VAL A 143 -5.43 -13.00 -21.45
C VAL A 143 -5.90 -12.17 -20.26
N TYR A 144 -6.68 -11.12 -20.50
CA TYR A 144 -7.21 -10.30 -19.41
C TYR A 144 -8.13 -11.08 -18.49
N VAL A 145 -9.07 -11.87 -19.05
CA VAL A 145 -10.00 -12.67 -18.21
C VAL A 145 -9.27 -13.67 -17.35
N LEU A 146 -8.20 -14.29 -17.86
CA LEU A 146 -7.42 -15.26 -17.09
C LEU A 146 -6.48 -14.61 -16.06
N ALA A 147 -6.11 -13.34 -16.26
CA ALA A 147 -5.30 -12.60 -15.29
C ALA A 147 -6.12 -12.14 -14.06
N ILE A 148 -7.43 -11.90 -14.22
CA ILE A 148 -8.30 -11.42 -13.13
C ILE A 148 -8.15 -12.21 -11.82
N PRO A 149 -8.22 -13.55 -11.79
CA PRO A 149 -8.09 -14.30 -10.55
C PRO A 149 -6.74 -14.11 -9.85
N PHE A 150 -5.68 -13.85 -10.64
CA PHE A 150 -4.36 -13.62 -10.06
C PHE A 150 -4.30 -12.25 -9.41
N TYR A 151 -4.78 -11.20 -10.07
CA TYR A 151 -4.80 -9.86 -9.50
C TYR A 151 -5.69 -9.75 -8.25
N LEU A 152 -6.77 -10.52 -8.16
CA LEU A 152 -7.65 -10.50 -7.00
C LEU A 152 -7.19 -11.40 -5.83
N PHE A 153 -6.46 -12.49 -6.10
CA PHE A 153 -6.19 -13.52 -5.09
C PHE A 153 -4.72 -13.94 -5.01
N PHE A 154 -3.84 -13.32 -5.77
CA PHE A 154 -2.43 -13.65 -5.80
C PHE A 154 -1.60 -12.38 -6.02
N ASN A 155 -1.73 -11.45 -5.08
CA ASN A 155 -1.07 -10.16 -5.16
C ASN A 155 0.43 -10.33 -4.98
N VAL A 156 1.19 -9.77 -5.91
CA VAL A 156 2.66 -9.74 -5.88
C VAL A 156 3.09 -8.31 -6.13
N ARG A 157 3.85 -7.74 -5.20
CA ARG A 157 4.39 -6.38 -5.32
C ARG A 157 5.47 -6.31 -6.39
N VAL A 158 5.63 -5.13 -6.96
CA VAL A 158 6.75 -4.86 -7.87
C VAL A 158 8.09 -5.00 -7.15
N THR A 159 9.14 -5.36 -7.88
CA THR A 159 10.44 -5.65 -7.28
C THR A 159 11.07 -4.47 -6.57
N GLY A 160 10.95 -3.26 -7.13
CA GLY A 160 11.48 -2.05 -6.53
C GLY A 160 10.74 -1.57 -5.28
N ASP A 161 9.51 -2.08 -5.02
CA ASP A 161 8.77 -1.82 -3.79
C ASP A 161 9.11 -2.83 -2.67
N HIS A 162 9.55 -4.02 -3.05
CA HIS A 162 9.83 -5.09 -2.08
C HIS A 162 11.31 -5.21 -1.71
N ILE A 163 12.24 -4.99 -2.64
CA ILE A 163 13.68 -5.09 -2.40
C ILE A 163 14.20 -3.70 -2.01
N PRO A 164 14.63 -3.47 -0.75
CA PRO A 164 14.99 -2.12 -0.27
C PRO A 164 16.13 -1.44 -1.04
N ALA A 165 17.03 -2.23 -1.64
CA ALA A 165 18.16 -1.71 -2.42
C ALA A 165 17.83 -1.49 -3.90
N MET A 166 16.60 -1.73 -4.33
CA MET A 166 16.18 -1.64 -5.73
C MET A 166 15.34 -0.40 -5.98
N GLU A 167 15.68 0.34 -7.03
CA GLU A 167 14.93 1.53 -7.45
C GLU A 167 13.72 1.18 -8.32
N THR A 168 12.60 1.86 -8.11
CA THR A 168 11.43 1.83 -9.00
C THR A 168 11.60 2.82 -10.15
N ILE A 169 12.66 2.66 -10.97
CA ILE A 169 13.12 3.62 -11.98
C ILE A 169 11.99 4.18 -12.86
N ALA A 170 11.03 3.34 -13.25
CA ALA A 170 9.94 3.78 -14.13
C ALA A 170 8.98 4.74 -13.43
N TYR A 171 8.78 4.56 -12.14
CA TYR A 171 7.83 5.36 -11.35
C TYR A 171 8.44 6.69 -10.92
N ASP A 172 9.74 6.72 -10.67
CA ASP A 172 10.42 7.86 -10.04
C ASP A 172 11.15 8.76 -11.05
N LEU A 173 10.91 8.58 -12.35
CA LEU A 173 11.58 9.34 -13.39
C LEU A 173 11.21 10.85 -13.39
N THR A 174 9.95 11.19 -13.12
CA THR A 174 9.45 12.55 -12.89
C THR A 174 8.16 12.50 -12.06
N PRO A 175 7.82 13.56 -11.31
CA PRO A 175 6.57 13.62 -10.52
C PRO A 175 5.31 13.35 -11.36
N GLU A 176 5.28 13.84 -12.60
CA GLU A 176 4.15 13.60 -13.51
C GLU A 176 4.02 12.13 -13.92
N ILE A 177 5.16 11.46 -14.10
CA ILE A 177 5.22 10.03 -14.43
C ILE A 177 4.83 9.22 -13.20
N HIS A 178 5.34 9.58 -12.03
CA HIS A 178 5.01 8.97 -10.75
C HIS A 178 3.49 8.95 -10.52
N ASN A 179 2.86 10.13 -10.51
CA ASN A 179 1.41 10.28 -10.34
C ASN A 179 0.58 9.50 -11.37
N TRP A 180 1.09 9.31 -12.58
CA TRP A 180 0.40 8.54 -13.59
C TRP A 180 0.52 7.03 -13.37
N PHE A 181 1.73 6.54 -13.03
CA PHE A 181 1.98 5.12 -12.84
C PHE A 181 1.23 4.57 -11.63
N THR A 182 1.32 5.23 -10.49
CA THR A 182 0.68 4.79 -9.24
C THR A 182 -0.83 4.60 -9.39
N ARG A 183 -1.48 5.34 -10.30
CA ARG A 183 -2.91 5.19 -10.59
C ARG A 183 -3.27 4.10 -11.56
N ILE A 184 -2.42 3.81 -12.53
CA ILE A 184 -2.76 2.92 -13.66
C ILE A 184 -2.13 1.55 -13.51
N ASP A 185 -0.98 1.46 -12.89
CA ASP A 185 -0.22 0.23 -12.70
C ASP A 185 0.11 0.06 -11.21
N PRO A 186 -0.83 -0.41 -10.39
CA PRO A 186 -0.64 -0.56 -8.95
C PRO A 186 0.56 -1.45 -8.62
N PHE A 187 1.27 -1.09 -7.56
CA PHE A 187 2.46 -1.83 -7.10
C PHE A 187 2.19 -3.31 -6.76
N THR A 188 0.93 -3.67 -6.51
CA THR A 188 0.49 -5.01 -6.08
C THR A 188 0.13 -5.96 -7.21
N ASN A 189 0.03 -5.48 -8.45
CA ASN A 189 -0.40 -6.27 -9.60
C ASN A 189 0.78 -6.81 -10.44
N GLY A 190 1.89 -7.24 -9.77
CA GLY A 190 3.06 -7.78 -10.44
C GLY A 190 2.76 -9.04 -11.26
N MET A 191 2.00 -9.99 -10.72
CA MET A 191 1.80 -11.31 -11.34
C MET A 191 0.35 -11.54 -11.78
N PRO A 192 0.14 -12.04 -13.02
CA PRO A 192 1.09 -12.31 -14.11
C PRO A 192 1.41 -11.04 -14.91
N SER A 193 2.64 -10.91 -15.44
CA SER A 193 2.97 -9.76 -16.29
C SER A 193 2.16 -9.73 -17.59
N LEU A 194 1.26 -8.74 -17.71
CA LEU A 194 0.52 -8.51 -18.96
C LEU A 194 1.38 -7.90 -20.06
N HIS A 195 2.46 -7.18 -19.68
CA HIS A 195 3.43 -6.64 -20.62
C HIS A 195 4.13 -7.72 -21.43
N ILE A 196 4.22 -8.93 -20.88
CA ILE A 196 4.68 -10.13 -21.60
C ILE A 196 3.51 -10.96 -22.11
N GLY A 197 2.51 -11.23 -21.26
CA GLY A 197 1.42 -12.13 -21.56
C GLY A 197 0.62 -11.74 -22.79
N LEU A 198 0.28 -10.47 -22.93
CA LEU A 198 -0.53 -9.98 -24.04
C LEU A 198 0.20 -10.08 -25.40
N PRO A 199 1.39 -9.49 -25.58
CA PRO A 199 2.10 -9.61 -26.86
C PRO A 199 2.54 -11.05 -27.14
N PHE A 200 2.83 -11.87 -26.13
CA PHE A 200 3.15 -13.27 -26.32
C PHE A 200 1.95 -14.10 -26.78
N ALA A 201 0.75 -13.85 -26.27
CA ALA A 201 -0.50 -14.49 -26.77
C ALA A 201 -0.77 -14.13 -28.23
N VAL A 202 -0.56 -12.87 -28.59
CA VAL A 202 -0.67 -12.42 -29.99
C VAL A 202 0.37 -13.10 -30.86
N TRP A 203 1.62 -13.15 -30.43
CA TRP A 203 2.70 -13.85 -31.14
C TRP A 203 2.39 -15.34 -31.35
N LEU A 204 1.94 -16.05 -30.30
CA LEU A 204 1.51 -17.45 -30.40
C LEU A 204 0.34 -17.61 -31.35
N THR A 205 -0.61 -16.67 -31.36
CA THR A 205 -1.75 -16.67 -32.28
C THR A 205 -1.29 -16.61 -33.74
N TYR A 206 -0.35 -15.70 -34.03
CA TYR A 206 0.24 -15.64 -35.38
C TYR A 206 1.09 -16.88 -35.69
N MET A 207 1.83 -17.43 -34.73
CA MET A 207 2.60 -18.67 -34.93
C MET A 207 1.70 -19.84 -35.28
N LYS A 208 0.53 -19.93 -34.67
CA LYS A 208 -0.38 -21.06 -34.79
C LYS A 208 -1.24 -20.99 -36.08
N TRP A 209 -1.68 -19.81 -36.49
CA TRP A 209 -2.69 -19.65 -37.55
C TRP A 209 -2.25 -18.87 -38.80
N ASP A 210 -1.03 -18.31 -38.81
CA ASP A 210 -0.46 -17.69 -40.02
C ASP A 210 0.35 -18.72 -40.81
N GLU A 211 -0.33 -19.74 -41.34
CA GLU A 211 0.29 -20.85 -42.09
C GLU A 211 1.04 -20.37 -43.36
N ASP A 212 0.54 -19.34 -44.01
CA ASP A 212 1.14 -18.79 -45.24
C ASP A 212 2.32 -17.83 -44.98
N GLY A 213 2.62 -17.54 -43.70
CA GLY A 213 3.68 -16.60 -43.32
C GLY A 213 3.46 -15.15 -43.72
N ARG A 214 2.20 -14.79 -44.00
CA ARG A 214 1.81 -13.44 -44.45
C ARG A 214 2.14 -12.35 -43.45
N TRP A 215 2.18 -12.68 -42.18
CA TRP A 215 2.50 -11.81 -41.06
C TRP A 215 3.91 -12.04 -40.49
N ALA A 216 4.79 -12.73 -41.21
CA ALA A 216 6.12 -13.11 -40.73
C ALA A 216 6.93 -11.91 -40.20
N LYS A 217 6.88 -10.75 -40.89
CA LYS A 217 7.59 -9.53 -40.44
C LYS A 217 7.03 -9.01 -39.11
N PHE A 218 5.72 -8.94 -38.97
CA PHE A 218 5.08 -8.50 -37.73
C PHE A 218 5.35 -9.45 -36.59
N ARG A 219 5.26 -10.76 -36.82
CA ARG A 219 5.60 -11.80 -35.85
C ARG A 219 7.04 -11.70 -35.37
N THR A 220 8.02 -11.47 -36.26
CA THR A 220 9.41 -11.27 -35.90
C THR A 220 9.61 -10.00 -35.07
N ALA A 221 8.99 -8.89 -35.47
CA ALA A 221 9.06 -7.64 -34.73
C ALA A 221 8.45 -7.78 -33.33
N LEU A 222 7.33 -8.51 -33.21
CA LEU A 222 6.67 -8.76 -31.94
C LEU A 222 7.53 -9.63 -31.01
N MET A 223 8.25 -10.64 -31.54
CA MET A 223 9.19 -11.43 -30.74
C MET A 223 10.37 -10.58 -30.22
N VAL A 224 10.93 -9.72 -31.07
CA VAL A 224 12.00 -8.79 -30.63
C VAL A 224 11.45 -7.83 -29.56
N PHE A 225 10.23 -7.33 -29.73
CA PHE A 225 9.57 -6.51 -28.72
C PHE A 225 9.40 -7.25 -27.39
N ILE A 226 8.94 -8.50 -27.39
CA ILE A 226 8.75 -9.32 -26.17
C ILE A 226 10.07 -9.51 -25.44
N LEU A 227 11.15 -9.83 -26.17
CA LEU A 227 12.48 -10.03 -25.54
C LEU A 227 13.01 -8.72 -24.93
N LEU A 228 12.85 -7.60 -25.65
CA LEU A 228 13.26 -6.29 -25.12
C LEU A 228 12.40 -5.88 -23.92
N THR A 229 11.09 -6.10 -23.97
CA THR A 229 10.19 -5.83 -22.84
C THR A 229 10.53 -6.68 -21.64
N GLY A 230 10.87 -7.96 -21.83
CA GLY A 230 11.32 -8.82 -20.72
C GLY A 230 12.55 -8.28 -20.00
N PHE A 231 13.54 -7.77 -20.72
CA PHE A 231 14.67 -7.08 -20.11
C PHE A 231 14.24 -5.78 -19.43
N THR A 232 13.41 -4.98 -20.11
CA THR A 232 12.97 -3.67 -19.62
C THR A 232 12.28 -3.75 -18.27
N ILE A 233 11.30 -4.66 -18.12
CA ILE A 233 10.50 -4.75 -16.89
C ILE A 233 11.28 -5.27 -15.68
N LEU A 234 12.34 -6.07 -15.90
CA LEU A 234 13.27 -6.50 -14.85
C LEU A 234 14.21 -5.35 -14.45
N TYR A 235 14.74 -4.64 -15.45
CA TYR A 235 15.66 -3.51 -15.22
C TYR A 235 14.98 -2.33 -14.50
N LEU A 236 13.71 -2.02 -14.84
CA LEU A 236 12.98 -0.87 -14.28
C LEU A 236 12.41 -1.11 -12.87
N GLY A 237 12.61 -2.26 -12.26
CA GLY A 237 12.10 -2.54 -10.92
C GLY A 237 10.61 -2.88 -10.86
N ILE A 238 10.00 -3.34 -11.97
CA ILE A 238 8.55 -3.51 -12.07
C ILE A 238 8.12 -4.97 -11.88
N HIS A 239 8.89 -5.94 -12.36
CA HIS A 239 8.46 -7.33 -12.40
C HIS A 239 9.54 -8.31 -11.97
N TRP A 240 9.10 -9.43 -11.41
CA TRP A 240 9.89 -10.63 -11.15
C TRP A 240 10.04 -11.50 -12.41
N VAL A 241 11.04 -12.37 -12.45
CA VAL A 241 11.16 -13.37 -13.54
C VAL A 241 9.97 -14.33 -13.53
N VAL A 242 9.46 -14.69 -12.35
CA VAL A 242 8.25 -15.51 -12.18
C VAL A 242 7.03 -14.88 -12.84
N ASP A 243 6.90 -13.55 -12.80
CA ASP A 243 5.78 -12.83 -13.45
C ASP A 243 5.80 -13.01 -14.97
N ILE A 244 7.00 -13.04 -15.57
CA ILE A 244 7.21 -13.33 -17.00
C ILE A 244 6.73 -14.74 -17.31
N ILE A 245 7.08 -15.72 -16.48
CA ILE A 245 6.65 -17.11 -16.63
C ILE A 245 5.13 -17.20 -16.49
N GLY A 246 4.57 -16.53 -15.48
CA GLY A 246 3.12 -16.42 -15.29
C GLY A 246 2.40 -15.84 -16.51
N GLY A 247 2.93 -14.74 -17.08
CA GLY A 247 2.43 -14.13 -18.31
C GLY A 247 2.45 -15.08 -19.51
N ILE A 248 3.53 -15.85 -19.69
CA ILE A 248 3.64 -16.86 -20.75
C ILE A 248 2.61 -17.99 -20.57
N LEU A 249 2.40 -18.46 -19.33
CA LEU A 249 1.41 -19.49 -19.02
C LEU A 249 -0.01 -19.00 -19.31
N VAL A 250 -0.37 -17.82 -18.84
CA VAL A 250 -1.69 -17.20 -19.11
C VAL A 250 -1.90 -17.02 -20.62
N ALA A 251 -0.89 -16.54 -21.35
CA ALA A 251 -0.95 -16.40 -22.79
C ALA A 251 -1.20 -17.74 -23.53
N THR A 252 -0.52 -18.78 -23.09
CA THR A 252 -0.67 -20.13 -23.67
C THR A 252 -2.07 -20.68 -23.44
N LEU A 253 -2.62 -20.49 -22.24
CA LEU A 253 -3.99 -20.87 -21.91
C LEU A 253 -5.01 -20.04 -22.72
N ALA A 254 -4.79 -18.72 -22.84
CA ALA A 254 -5.64 -17.83 -23.63
C ALA A 254 -5.73 -18.26 -25.11
N VAL A 255 -4.61 -18.62 -25.72
CA VAL A 255 -4.58 -19.14 -27.10
C VAL A 255 -5.29 -20.49 -27.20
N SER A 256 -5.14 -21.37 -26.21
CA SER A 256 -5.88 -22.66 -26.17
C SER A 256 -7.38 -22.45 -26.01
N LEU A 257 -7.81 -21.50 -25.18
CA LEU A 257 -9.23 -21.12 -25.04
C LEU A 257 -9.76 -20.48 -26.33
N THR A 258 -8.96 -19.64 -26.99
CA THR A 258 -9.31 -19.05 -28.29
C THR A 258 -9.61 -20.13 -29.33
N GLU A 259 -8.80 -21.18 -29.41
CA GLU A 259 -9.05 -22.31 -30.30
C GLU A 259 -10.41 -22.98 -30.09
N ARG A 260 -10.83 -23.10 -28.82
CA ARG A 260 -12.10 -23.76 -28.47
C ARG A 260 -13.31 -22.84 -28.57
N THR A 261 -13.11 -21.55 -28.40
CA THR A 261 -14.21 -20.58 -28.22
C THR A 261 -14.42 -19.64 -29.40
N HIS A 262 -13.49 -19.56 -30.38
CA HIS A 262 -13.60 -18.60 -31.50
C HIS A 262 -14.85 -18.82 -32.34
N GLU A 263 -15.21 -20.05 -32.68
CA GLU A 263 -16.41 -20.31 -33.47
C GLU A 263 -17.71 -19.91 -32.74
N PRO A 264 -18.00 -20.36 -31.52
CA PRO A 264 -19.24 -19.99 -30.83
C PRO A 264 -19.30 -18.48 -30.54
N VAL A 265 -18.19 -17.83 -30.15
CA VAL A 265 -18.15 -16.40 -29.84
C VAL A 265 -18.45 -15.58 -31.11
N TRP A 266 -17.75 -15.81 -32.22
CA TRP A 266 -17.96 -15.04 -33.44
C TRP A 266 -19.27 -15.40 -34.14
N ARG A 267 -19.80 -16.62 -33.96
CA ARG A 267 -21.17 -16.95 -34.35
C ARG A 267 -22.22 -16.15 -33.59
N PHE A 268 -21.95 -15.81 -32.32
CA PHE A 268 -22.81 -14.95 -31.50
C PHE A 268 -22.63 -13.47 -31.83
N ALA A 269 -21.39 -12.99 -31.99
CA ALA A 269 -21.00 -11.61 -32.20
C ALA A 269 -20.92 -11.20 -33.71
N ASP A 270 -21.40 -12.05 -34.64
CA ASP A 270 -21.44 -11.73 -36.08
C ASP A 270 -22.29 -10.48 -36.33
N GLU A 271 -21.71 -9.46 -36.96
CA GLU A 271 -22.33 -8.15 -37.18
C GLU A 271 -23.59 -8.26 -38.05
N ARG A 272 -23.64 -9.21 -38.98
CA ARG A 272 -24.82 -9.44 -39.83
C ARG A 272 -25.95 -10.06 -39.02
N LEU A 273 -25.63 -11.00 -38.14
CA LEU A 273 -26.60 -11.63 -37.25
C LEU A 273 -27.09 -10.62 -36.20
N PHE A 274 -26.18 -9.82 -35.65
CA PHE A 274 -26.54 -8.76 -34.70
C PHE A 274 -27.48 -7.73 -35.35
N THR A 275 -27.14 -7.22 -36.52
CA THR A 275 -27.98 -6.28 -37.25
C THR A 275 -29.37 -6.88 -37.55
N ARG A 276 -29.42 -8.16 -37.91
CA ARG A 276 -30.71 -8.86 -38.13
C ARG A 276 -31.50 -9.05 -36.83
N ARG A 277 -30.82 -9.34 -35.73
CA ARG A 277 -31.45 -9.45 -34.41
C ARG A 277 -31.98 -8.10 -33.93
N LEU A 278 -31.18 -7.04 -34.10
CA LEU A 278 -31.58 -5.68 -33.76
C LEU A 278 -32.79 -5.23 -34.62
N ALA A 279 -32.76 -5.50 -35.93
CA ALA A 279 -33.88 -5.19 -36.82
C ALA A 279 -35.15 -5.94 -36.42
N ARG A 280 -35.06 -7.21 -36.00
CA ARG A 280 -36.21 -7.96 -35.47
C ARG A 280 -36.72 -7.37 -34.16
N PHE A 281 -35.83 -6.98 -33.24
CA PHE A 281 -36.18 -6.30 -31.99
C PHE A 281 -36.93 -4.99 -32.28
N MET A 282 -36.39 -4.15 -33.16
CA MET A 282 -37.01 -2.88 -33.52
C MET A 282 -38.39 -3.07 -34.20
N LYS A 283 -38.56 -4.17 -34.97
CA LYS A 283 -39.80 -4.45 -35.68
C LYS A 283 -40.90 -4.96 -34.73
N ASP A 284 -40.58 -5.86 -33.82
CA ASP A 284 -41.50 -6.41 -32.81
C ASP A 284 -40.77 -6.85 -31.55
N PRO A 285 -40.62 -5.95 -30.57
CA PRO A 285 -39.92 -6.24 -29.32
C PRO A 285 -40.54 -7.41 -28.54
N ARG A 286 -41.87 -7.56 -28.57
CA ARG A 286 -42.57 -8.62 -27.81
C ARG A 286 -42.24 -10.02 -28.33
N VAL A 287 -42.22 -10.19 -29.64
CA VAL A 287 -41.83 -11.45 -30.28
C VAL A 287 -40.34 -11.75 -30.06
N TRP A 288 -39.50 -10.72 -30.08
CA TRP A 288 -38.09 -10.86 -29.77
C TRP A 288 -37.85 -11.32 -28.31
N PHE A 289 -38.46 -10.66 -27.33
CA PHE A 289 -38.39 -11.08 -25.93
C PHE A 289 -38.97 -12.47 -25.67
N GLY A 290 -40.07 -12.83 -26.38
CA GLY A 290 -40.62 -14.19 -26.36
C GLY A 290 -39.62 -15.23 -26.85
N GLY A 291 -38.91 -14.95 -27.93
CA GLY A 291 -37.82 -15.78 -28.48
C GLY A 291 -36.62 -15.90 -27.52
N VAL A 292 -36.19 -14.79 -26.90
CA VAL A 292 -35.13 -14.79 -25.89
C VAL A 292 -35.56 -15.61 -24.66
N LYS A 293 -36.76 -15.37 -24.12
CA LYS A 293 -37.29 -16.15 -22.98
C LYS A 293 -37.31 -17.65 -23.27
N GLN A 294 -37.72 -18.04 -24.50
CA GLN A 294 -37.74 -19.44 -24.90
C GLN A 294 -36.32 -20.01 -25.06
N SER A 295 -35.35 -19.22 -25.54
CA SER A 295 -33.94 -19.61 -25.66
C SER A 295 -33.32 -19.80 -24.27
N VAL A 296 -33.53 -18.85 -23.36
CA VAL A 296 -33.10 -18.92 -21.95
C VAL A 296 -33.72 -20.12 -21.26
N LYS A 297 -35.03 -20.35 -21.46
CA LYS A 297 -35.71 -21.53 -20.92
C LYS A 297 -35.07 -22.83 -21.40
N ARG A 298 -34.74 -22.95 -22.69
CA ARG A 298 -34.05 -24.13 -23.24
C ARG A 298 -32.66 -24.34 -22.66
N GLN A 299 -31.97 -23.26 -22.29
CA GLN A 299 -30.67 -23.36 -21.64
C GLN A 299 -30.78 -23.73 -20.16
N ILE A 300 -31.87 -23.28 -19.48
CA ILE A 300 -32.11 -23.57 -18.07
C ILE A 300 -32.79 -24.94 -17.85
N ASP A 301 -33.63 -25.41 -18.81
CA ASP A 301 -34.34 -26.68 -18.68
C ASP A 301 -33.42 -27.89 -18.40
N PRO A 302 -32.18 -28.01 -18.93
CA PRO A 302 -31.25 -29.05 -18.56
C PRO A 302 -30.80 -28.99 -17.10
N TYR A 303 -30.83 -27.83 -16.47
CA TYR A 303 -30.46 -27.64 -15.05
C TYR A 303 -31.62 -27.93 -14.09
N ARG A 304 -32.85 -28.08 -14.58
CA ARG A 304 -34.00 -28.50 -13.77
C ARG A 304 -33.95 -29.98 -13.40
N GLU A 305 -33.34 -30.81 -14.27
CA GLU A 305 -33.04 -32.22 -14.00
C GLU A 305 -31.52 -32.46 -14.25
N PRO A 306 -30.66 -31.96 -13.31
CA PRO A 306 -29.24 -31.99 -13.51
C PRO A 306 -28.71 -33.43 -13.50
N SER A 307 -27.79 -33.73 -14.40
CA SER A 307 -27.04 -34.98 -14.35
C SER A 307 -26.22 -35.07 -13.07
N LYS A 308 -25.86 -36.30 -12.62
CA LYS A 308 -25.00 -36.50 -11.44
C LYS A 308 -23.70 -35.70 -11.51
N THR A 309 -23.12 -35.53 -12.70
CA THR A 309 -21.89 -34.76 -12.93
C THR A 309 -22.14 -33.27 -12.74
N GLN A 310 -23.27 -32.74 -13.22
CA GLN A 310 -23.62 -31.32 -13.03
C GLN A 310 -23.94 -31.01 -11.56
N THR A 311 -24.68 -31.93 -10.88
CA THR A 311 -24.93 -31.80 -9.44
C THR A 311 -23.61 -31.81 -8.67
N GLY A 312 -22.69 -32.74 -9.00
CA GLY A 312 -21.36 -32.77 -8.40
C GLY A 312 -20.56 -31.48 -8.64
N ALA A 313 -20.59 -30.95 -9.85
CA ALA A 313 -19.90 -29.67 -10.17
C ALA A 313 -20.45 -28.48 -9.38
N VAL A 314 -21.79 -28.40 -9.21
CA VAL A 314 -22.42 -27.35 -8.39
C VAL A 314 -22.06 -27.50 -6.92
N ILE A 315 -22.06 -28.73 -6.38
CA ILE A 315 -21.64 -28.99 -4.99
C ILE A 315 -20.17 -28.57 -4.79
N VAL A 316 -19.27 -28.94 -5.70
CA VAL A 316 -17.86 -28.53 -5.66
C VAL A 316 -17.72 -27.01 -5.73
N ALA A 317 -18.46 -26.34 -6.61
CA ALA A 317 -18.44 -24.88 -6.71
C ALA A 317 -18.92 -24.20 -5.42
N ILE A 318 -19.98 -24.73 -4.80
CA ILE A 318 -20.46 -24.24 -3.49
C ILE A 318 -19.41 -24.46 -2.41
N LEU A 319 -18.78 -25.64 -2.35
CA LEU A 319 -17.74 -25.92 -1.37
C LEU A 319 -16.52 -25.03 -1.53
N ILE A 320 -16.09 -24.78 -2.78
CA ILE A 320 -15.01 -23.84 -3.08
C ILE A 320 -15.42 -22.42 -2.68
N GLY A 321 -16.61 -21.95 -3.06
CA GLY A 321 -17.11 -20.63 -2.69
C GLY A 321 -17.22 -20.44 -1.18
N THR A 322 -17.75 -21.45 -0.47
CA THR A 322 -17.81 -21.43 1.00
C THR A 322 -16.40 -21.44 1.62
N GLY A 323 -15.49 -22.25 1.04
CA GLY A 323 -14.11 -22.30 1.50
C GLY A 323 -13.39 -20.95 1.31
N LEU A 324 -13.63 -20.27 0.21
CA LEU A 324 -13.07 -18.91 -0.03
C LEU A 324 -13.64 -17.87 0.94
N VAL A 325 -14.96 -17.92 1.24
CA VAL A 325 -15.57 -17.02 2.22
C VAL A 325 -15.03 -17.29 3.63
N LEU A 326 -14.88 -18.57 4.01
CA LEU A 326 -14.29 -18.94 5.30
C LEU A 326 -12.81 -18.56 5.39
N LEU A 327 -12.07 -18.69 4.29
CA LEU A 327 -10.68 -18.24 4.22
C LEU A 327 -10.59 -16.72 4.38
N TRP A 328 -11.45 -15.99 3.69
CA TRP A 328 -11.53 -14.54 3.84
C TRP A 328 -11.85 -14.12 5.27
N ASP A 329 -12.86 -14.73 5.89
CA ASP A 329 -13.22 -14.48 7.29
C ASP A 329 -12.07 -14.80 8.25
N ALA A 330 -11.36 -15.91 8.01
CA ALA A 330 -10.20 -16.31 8.82
C ALA A 330 -8.97 -15.42 8.65
N THR A 331 -8.84 -14.72 7.51
CA THR A 331 -7.75 -13.76 7.26
C THR A 331 -8.11 -12.34 7.66
N HIS A 332 -9.31 -12.10 8.16
CA HIS A 332 -9.75 -10.82 8.69
C HIS A 332 -9.13 -10.61 10.07
N GLN A 333 -8.08 -9.80 10.14
CA GLN A 333 -7.26 -9.67 11.35
C GLN A 333 -7.55 -8.40 12.14
N ASP A 334 -8.19 -7.40 11.53
CA ASP A 334 -8.57 -6.17 12.22
C ASP A 334 -9.96 -6.29 12.87
N PHE A 335 -10.11 -5.70 14.03
CA PHE A 335 -11.38 -5.67 14.76
C PHE A 335 -11.54 -4.37 15.55
N PRO A 336 -12.79 -3.85 15.67
CA PRO A 336 -13.07 -2.68 16.47
C PRO A 336 -13.03 -3.02 17.98
N VAL A 337 -12.65 -2.05 18.78
CA VAL A 337 -12.79 -2.10 20.25
C VAL A 337 -14.13 -1.48 20.62
N GLU A 338 -15.11 -2.31 20.94
CA GLU A 338 -16.46 -1.86 21.21
C GLU A 338 -16.60 -1.05 22.50
N GLY A 339 -17.41 -0.02 22.48
CA GLY A 339 -17.85 0.73 23.67
C GLY A 339 -16.87 1.80 24.16
N VAL A 340 -15.87 2.17 23.37
CA VAL A 340 -14.90 3.22 23.68
C VAL A 340 -14.85 4.22 22.54
N THR A 341 -14.99 5.52 22.86
CA THR A 341 -14.84 6.62 21.89
C THR A 341 -13.53 7.35 22.22
N PRO A 342 -12.43 7.08 21.53
CA PRO A 342 -11.13 7.57 21.90
C PRO A 342 -10.93 9.03 21.50
N THR A 343 -10.29 9.81 22.37
CA THR A 343 -9.68 11.10 22.00
C THR A 343 -8.18 10.90 21.77
N TYR A 344 -7.56 10.02 22.56
CA TYR A 344 -6.14 9.70 22.50
C TYR A 344 -5.89 8.32 23.10
N THR A 345 -4.83 7.62 22.64
CA THR A 345 -4.43 6.33 23.18
C THR A 345 -2.95 6.31 23.53
N ALA A 346 -2.58 5.54 24.53
CA ALA A 346 -1.19 5.20 24.85
C ALA A 346 -1.10 3.69 25.12
N GLY A 347 -0.13 3.02 24.53
CA GLY A 347 0.02 1.57 24.64
C GLY A 347 1.39 1.16 25.18
N SER A 348 1.44 0.04 25.90
CA SER A 348 2.68 -0.63 26.24
C SER A 348 2.42 -2.08 26.67
N GLY A 349 3.25 -3.00 26.20
CA GLY A 349 3.11 -4.41 26.53
C GLY A 349 1.77 -4.99 26.03
N ASP A 350 1.00 -5.59 26.94
CA ASP A 350 -0.25 -6.30 26.59
C ASP A 350 -1.51 -5.41 26.75
N TRP A 351 -1.38 -4.13 27.01
CA TRP A 351 -2.51 -3.24 27.27
C TRP A 351 -2.38 -1.87 26.61
N LEU A 352 -3.55 -1.34 26.29
CA LEU A 352 -3.77 -0.02 25.73
C LEU A 352 -4.58 0.82 26.72
N VAL A 353 -4.22 2.06 26.92
CA VAL A 353 -5.02 3.01 27.68
C VAL A 353 -5.58 4.06 26.76
N THR A 354 -6.87 4.29 26.86
CA THR A 354 -7.63 5.23 26.05
C THR A 354 -8.13 6.37 26.92
N VAL A 355 -8.01 7.58 26.41
CA VAL A 355 -8.62 8.79 26.98
C VAL A 355 -9.92 9.04 26.27
N GLN A 356 -11.03 9.09 27.01
CA GLN A 356 -12.38 9.36 26.48
C GLN A 356 -12.96 10.59 27.15
N GLU A 357 -13.25 11.60 26.36
CA GLU A 357 -13.98 12.78 26.83
C GLU A 357 -15.50 12.54 26.70
N ASN A 358 -16.22 12.80 27.79
CA ASN A 358 -17.68 12.63 27.82
C ASN A 358 -18.40 13.98 27.74
N ASP A 359 -19.58 14.00 27.19
CA ASP A 359 -20.46 15.20 27.06
C ASP A 359 -20.80 15.89 28.40
N ASN A 360 -20.66 15.16 29.51
CA ASN A 360 -20.93 15.67 30.85
C ASN A 360 -19.72 16.41 31.48
N GLY A 361 -18.60 16.55 30.76
CA GLY A 361 -17.37 17.18 31.22
C GLY A 361 -16.47 16.28 32.08
N THR A 362 -16.73 14.97 32.09
CA THR A 362 -15.80 13.98 32.65
C THR A 362 -14.85 13.42 31.62
N VAL A 363 -13.67 13.00 32.03
CA VAL A 363 -12.70 12.29 31.21
C VAL A 363 -12.45 10.92 31.83
N ASP A 364 -12.75 9.87 31.08
CA ASP A 364 -12.48 8.50 31.50
C ASP A 364 -11.16 7.98 30.93
N PHE A 365 -10.40 7.30 31.76
CA PHE A 365 -9.20 6.56 31.36
C PHE A 365 -9.55 5.08 31.39
N ILE A 366 -9.58 4.47 30.21
CA ILE A 366 -10.03 3.10 30.01
C ILE A 366 -8.85 2.26 29.56
N SER A 367 -8.49 1.21 30.31
CA SER A 367 -7.53 0.20 29.87
C SER A 367 -8.24 -0.87 29.07
N TRP A 368 -7.59 -1.36 28.04
CA TRP A 368 -7.97 -2.53 27.28
C TRP A 368 -6.80 -3.51 27.23
N SER A 369 -7.06 -4.78 27.53
CA SER A 369 -6.05 -5.84 27.52
C SER A 369 -6.18 -6.71 26.27
N SER A 370 -5.07 -6.92 25.56
CA SER A 370 -5.00 -7.80 24.39
C SER A 370 -5.33 -9.25 24.70
N ASP A 371 -4.93 -9.74 25.89
CA ASP A 371 -5.14 -11.13 26.30
C ASP A 371 -6.59 -11.42 26.65
N SER A 372 -7.22 -10.55 27.45
CA SER A 372 -8.60 -10.76 27.92
C SER A 372 -9.66 -10.22 26.99
N ARG A 373 -9.28 -9.30 26.07
CA ARG A 373 -10.18 -8.51 25.23
C ARG A 373 -11.27 -7.80 26.04
N MET A 374 -10.92 -7.37 27.25
CA MET A 374 -11.82 -6.67 28.15
C MET A 374 -11.30 -5.27 28.43
N SER A 375 -12.22 -4.33 28.60
CA SER A 375 -11.93 -2.96 29.00
C SER A 375 -12.29 -2.74 30.47
N GLU A 376 -11.48 -1.94 31.17
CA GLU A 376 -11.71 -1.51 32.56
C GLU A 376 -11.40 -0.02 32.70
N THR A 377 -12.27 0.73 33.39
CA THR A 377 -12.02 2.14 33.68
C THR A 377 -11.01 2.25 34.83
N ILE A 378 -9.84 2.81 34.52
CA ILE A 378 -8.77 3.07 35.50
C ILE A 378 -9.18 4.22 36.43
N SER A 379 -9.57 5.35 35.85
CA SER A 379 -9.92 6.60 36.53
C SER A 379 -10.95 7.40 35.75
N THR A 380 -11.78 8.15 36.50
CA THR A 380 -12.66 9.17 35.93
C THR A 380 -12.33 10.51 36.57
N ILE A 381 -12.03 11.50 35.77
CA ILE A 381 -11.56 12.83 36.18
C ILE A 381 -12.61 13.87 35.78
N ILE A 382 -12.86 14.85 36.65
CA ILE A 382 -13.71 16.01 36.36
C ILE A 382 -12.81 17.23 36.16
N ILE A 383 -12.84 17.82 34.98
CA ILE A 383 -12.06 19.02 34.67
C ILE A 383 -12.56 20.19 35.50
N GLY A 384 -11.63 20.88 36.21
CA GLY A 384 -11.94 21.98 37.11
C GLY A 384 -12.21 21.55 38.56
N GLU A 385 -12.20 20.25 38.85
CA GLU A 385 -12.29 19.69 40.19
C GLU A 385 -10.99 18.96 40.59
N ASP A 386 -10.76 18.75 41.86
CA ASP A 386 -9.64 18.00 42.43
C ASP A 386 -8.23 18.40 41.89
N GLY A 387 -8.07 19.67 41.43
CA GLY A 387 -6.79 20.21 40.99
C GLY A 387 -6.48 20.01 39.51
N TRP A 388 -7.37 19.35 38.73
CA TRP A 388 -7.23 19.21 37.29
C TRP A 388 -7.65 20.48 36.56
N THR A 389 -6.77 21.02 35.71
CA THR A 389 -6.94 22.32 35.04
C THR A 389 -7.21 22.24 33.57
N SER A 390 -6.85 21.13 32.94
CA SER A 390 -7.05 20.86 31.50
C SER A 390 -7.35 19.38 31.29
N VAL A 391 -7.68 19.01 30.06
CA VAL A 391 -7.84 17.59 29.67
C VAL A 391 -6.50 16.90 29.90
N PRO A 392 -6.46 15.88 30.78
CA PRO A 392 -5.21 15.19 31.08
C PRO A 392 -4.73 14.34 29.91
N ARG A 393 -3.41 14.23 29.80
CA ARG A 393 -2.73 13.32 28.88
C ARG A 393 -2.32 12.05 29.64
N VAL A 394 -1.95 11.03 28.89
CA VAL A 394 -1.51 9.75 29.43
C VAL A 394 -0.20 9.33 28.78
N THR A 395 0.71 8.81 29.57
CA THR A 395 1.88 8.07 29.11
C THR A 395 1.91 6.69 29.74
N ALA A 396 2.37 5.71 28.98
CA ALA A 396 2.33 4.31 29.38
C ALA A 396 3.72 3.65 29.27
N SER A 397 3.99 2.72 30.17
CA SER A 397 5.13 1.81 30.10
C SER A 397 4.75 0.43 30.63
N ALA A 398 5.62 -0.56 30.53
CA ALA A 398 5.39 -1.87 31.12
C ALA A 398 5.12 -1.87 32.62
N LYS A 399 5.47 -0.80 33.35
CA LYS A 399 5.30 -0.69 34.83
C LYS A 399 3.98 -0.05 35.24
N GLY A 400 3.36 0.72 34.36
CA GLY A 400 2.12 1.43 34.68
C GLY A 400 1.85 2.61 33.78
N VAL A 401 0.99 3.48 34.24
CA VAL A 401 0.46 4.64 33.53
C VAL A 401 0.66 5.90 34.36
N VAL A 402 1.04 7.01 33.74
CA VAL A 402 0.95 8.33 34.33
C VAL A 402 -0.13 9.13 33.63
N ILE A 403 -1.09 9.59 34.40
CA ILE A 403 -2.13 10.55 33.96
C ILE A 403 -1.66 11.92 34.44
N PHE A 404 -1.55 12.90 33.56
CA PHE A 404 -1.02 14.20 33.92
C PHE A 404 -1.65 15.34 33.11
N ASP A 405 -1.71 16.51 33.73
CA ASP A 405 -1.96 17.78 33.07
C ASP A 405 -0.80 18.77 33.30
N ASN A 406 -0.99 20.04 33.06
CA ASN A 406 0.04 21.06 33.19
C ASN A 406 0.51 21.27 34.64
N GLN A 407 -0.22 20.76 35.65
CA GLN A 407 0.04 21.04 37.09
C GLN A 407 -0.08 19.79 37.98
N LYS A 408 -0.70 18.73 37.53
CA LYS A 408 -1.00 17.55 38.33
C LYS A 408 -0.56 16.28 37.62
N LEU A 409 -0.16 15.29 38.39
CA LEU A 409 0.15 13.95 37.87
C LEU A 409 -0.28 12.86 38.85
N GLU A 410 -0.75 11.74 38.31
CA GLU A 410 -1.11 10.53 39.02
C GLU A 410 -0.37 9.34 38.41
N PHE A 411 0.35 8.58 39.23
CA PHE A 411 0.97 7.34 38.76
C PHE A 411 0.14 6.14 39.20
N TRP A 412 -0.24 5.34 38.24
CA TRP A 412 -1.00 4.10 38.38
C TRP A 412 -0.11 2.93 38.01
N SER A 413 0.31 2.13 39.03
CA SER A 413 1.11 0.93 38.81
C SER A 413 0.25 -0.24 38.33
N PHE A 414 0.76 -1.04 37.40
CA PHE A 414 0.09 -2.24 36.91
C PHE A 414 0.45 -3.44 37.75
N ASN A 415 -0.56 -4.14 38.27
CA ASN A 415 -0.41 -5.39 39.01
C ASN A 415 -0.62 -6.58 38.09
N TYR A 416 0.45 -7.28 37.74
CA TYR A 416 0.42 -8.44 36.85
C TYR A 416 -0.32 -9.67 37.42
N GLU A 417 -0.46 -9.79 38.77
CA GLU A 417 -1.16 -10.92 39.40
C GLU A 417 -2.69 -10.78 39.22
N ASP A 418 -3.21 -9.58 39.40
CA ASP A 418 -4.64 -9.28 39.35
C ASP A 418 -5.08 -8.67 38.03
N GLN A 419 -4.14 -8.33 37.11
CA GLN A 419 -4.40 -7.65 35.84
C GLN A 419 -5.13 -6.31 36.03
N THR A 420 -4.79 -5.55 37.06
CA THR A 420 -5.46 -4.29 37.44
C THR A 420 -4.48 -3.14 37.61
N PHE A 421 -4.96 -1.91 37.40
CA PHE A 421 -4.22 -0.70 37.75
C PHE A 421 -4.57 -0.23 39.13
N ASN A 422 -3.55 0.13 39.92
CA ASN A 422 -3.71 0.66 41.26
C ASN A 422 -3.02 2.02 41.37
N LEU A 423 -3.72 3.03 41.91
CA LEU A 423 -3.11 4.32 42.20
C LEU A 423 -2.00 4.15 43.21
N ASP A 424 -0.77 4.39 42.80
CA ASP A 424 0.39 4.29 43.67
C ASP A 424 0.67 5.61 44.38
N TRP A 425 0.70 6.71 43.67
CA TRP A 425 0.84 8.03 44.22
C TRP A 425 0.29 9.13 43.32
N LEU A 426 -0.01 10.28 43.94
CA LEU A 426 -0.57 11.47 43.33
C LEU A 426 0.25 12.69 43.74
N ARG A 427 0.46 13.64 42.87
CA ARG A 427 1.18 14.88 43.12
C ARG A 427 0.54 16.07 42.44
N GLU A 428 0.47 17.19 43.16
CA GLU A 428 0.15 18.50 42.63
C GLU A 428 1.43 19.38 42.62
N GLU A 429 1.81 19.87 41.47
CA GLU A 429 2.93 20.82 41.32
C GLU A 429 2.42 22.25 41.57
N ASN A 430 2.14 22.56 42.84
CA ASN A 430 1.54 23.84 43.26
C ASN A 430 2.53 25.01 43.27
N ASN A 431 3.40 25.16 42.28
CA ASN A 431 4.25 26.35 42.18
C ASN A 431 3.71 27.32 41.17
N PRO A 432 3.07 28.42 41.57
CA PRO A 432 2.51 29.42 40.61
C PRO A 432 3.56 30.13 39.76
N ASN A 433 4.85 29.87 40.00
CA ASN A 433 5.97 30.37 39.16
C ASN A 433 6.71 29.22 38.44
N SER A 434 6.24 27.98 38.55
CA SER A 434 6.86 26.87 37.80
C SER A 434 6.37 26.86 36.37
N ASP A 435 7.27 26.54 35.44
CA ASP A 435 6.92 26.21 34.08
C ASP A 435 5.88 25.08 34.05
N PRO A 436 4.94 25.08 33.10
CA PRO A 436 3.99 24.00 32.96
C PRO A 436 4.70 22.68 32.60
N ILE A 437 4.12 21.59 33.04
CA ILE A 437 4.55 20.24 32.63
C ILE A 437 4.35 20.13 31.11
N ILE A 438 5.43 19.91 30.40
CA ILE A 438 5.38 19.72 28.92
C ILE A 438 5.10 18.26 28.61
N ASP A 439 5.81 17.34 29.30
CA ASP A 439 5.70 15.91 29.12
C ASP A 439 6.08 15.14 30.36
N VAL A 440 5.72 13.86 30.40
CA VAL A 440 6.06 12.96 31.50
C VAL A 440 6.49 11.61 30.93
N LEU A 441 7.63 11.12 31.36
CA LEU A 441 8.18 9.83 30.94
C LEU A 441 8.18 8.84 32.12
N LEU A 442 8.02 7.57 31.77
CA LEU A 442 8.22 6.45 32.68
C LEU A 442 9.55 5.76 32.37
N ALA A 443 10.52 5.92 33.27
CA ALA A 443 11.82 5.27 33.22
C ALA A 443 11.97 4.24 34.33
N GLU A 444 13.09 3.52 34.40
CA GLU A 444 13.43 2.55 35.43
C GLU A 444 14.78 2.91 36.09
N ASN A 445 14.88 2.73 37.38
CA ASN A 445 16.16 2.81 38.05
C ASN A 445 16.99 1.52 37.90
N ALA A 446 18.18 1.48 38.51
CA ALA A 446 19.05 0.31 38.46
C ALA A 446 18.43 -0.94 39.14
N GLU A 447 17.44 -0.76 40.00
CA GLU A 447 16.71 -1.80 40.73
C GLU A 447 15.42 -2.22 39.97
N GLN A 448 15.20 -1.69 38.75
CA GLN A 448 14.02 -1.90 37.93
C GLN A 448 12.70 -1.38 38.53
N GLU A 449 12.80 -0.39 39.41
CA GLU A 449 11.64 0.32 39.94
C GLU A 449 11.27 1.50 39.00
N ALA A 450 9.96 1.80 38.93
CA ALA A 450 9.46 2.90 38.09
C ALA A 450 9.91 4.26 38.67
N VAL A 451 10.45 5.07 37.79
CA VAL A 451 10.84 6.46 38.02
C VAL A 451 10.09 7.36 37.05
N VAL A 452 9.37 8.33 37.57
CA VAL A 452 8.68 9.32 36.73
C VAL A 452 9.61 10.50 36.47
N ALA A 453 9.93 10.71 35.18
CA ALA A 453 10.67 11.89 34.77
C ALA A 453 9.67 12.95 34.26
N VAL A 454 9.64 14.10 34.95
CA VAL A 454 8.76 15.23 34.63
C VAL A 454 9.56 16.25 33.82
N VAL A 455 9.06 16.58 32.64
CA VAL A 455 9.73 17.47 31.68
C VAL A 455 9.06 18.84 31.70
N TYR A 456 9.85 19.84 32.02
CA TYR A 456 9.52 21.25 31.86
C TYR A 456 10.32 21.86 30.71
N SER A 457 10.05 23.11 30.33
CA SER A 457 10.75 23.75 29.20
C SER A 457 12.27 23.85 29.38
N GLU A 458 12.71 24.10 30.58
CA GLU A 458 14.11 24.38 30.91
C GLU A 458 14.74 23.33 31.85
N GLU A 459 13.95 22.41 32.37
CA GLU A 459 14.40 21.44 33.38
C GLU A 459 13.68 20.10 33.25
N LEU A 460 14.41 18.99 33.40
CA LEU A 460 13.86 17.64 33.58
C LEU A 460 14.23 17.16 34.99
N VAL A 461 13.22 16.76 35.76
CA VAL A 461 13.39 16.28 37.15
C VAL A 461 12.77 14.91 37.31
N TYR A 462 13.31 14.15 38.27
CA TYR A 462 12.87 12.77 38.55
C TYR A 462 12.05 12.75 39.86
N ARG A 463 10.98 11.95 39.82
CA ARG A 463 10.01 11.82 40.90
C ARG A 463 9.73 10.36 41.22
N ASP A 464 9.51 10.07 42.49
CA ASP A 464 8.98 8.82 43.02
C ASP A 464 7.89 9.10 44.08
N ARG A 465 7.47 8.06 44.78
CA ARG A 465 6.48 8.14 45.86
C ARG A 465 6.91 9.07 46.99
N GLU A 466 8.22 9.18 47.27
CA GLU A 466 8.76 10.01 48.35
C GLU A 466 8.97 11.48 47.96
N GLY A 467 8.98 11.75 46.63
CA GLY A 467 9.08 13.10 46.10
C GLY A 467 10.16 13.29 45.02
N LEU A 468 11.01 14.32 45.17
CA LEU A 468 12.12 14.60 44.27
C LEU A 468 13.26 13.61 44.53
N ILE A 469 13.64 12.86 43.50
CA ILE A 469 14.81 12.00 43.52
C ILE A 469 16.04 12.88 43.27
N THR A 470 16.86 13.09 44.29
CA THR A 470 18.09 13.91 44.16
C THR A 470 19.32 13.10 43.78
N GLU A 471 19.20 11.79 43.71
CA GLU A 471 20.26 10.89 43.27
C GLU A 471 20.61 11.07 41.79
N TYR A 472 19.58 11.41 40.99
CA TYR A 472 19.76 11.77 39.59
C TYR A 472 19.76 13.29 39.46
N PRO A 473 20.83 13.91 38.92
CA PRO A 473 20.87 15.37 38.72
C PRO A 473 19.77 15.77 37.73
N SER A 474 19.09 16.88 38.02
CA SER A 474 18.22 17.51 37.05
C SER A 474 19.02 17.90 35.80
N LEU A 475 18.40 17.74 34.66
CA LEU A 475 19.00 18.14 33.40
C LEU A 475 18.51 19.54 33.03
N GLU A 476 19.44 20.37 32.52
CA GLU A 476 19.12 21.72 32.04
C GLU A 476 18.77 21.67 30.55
N GLY A 477 17.64 22.31 30.14
CA GLY A 477 17.11 22.36 28.79
C GLY A 477 17.72 23.44 27.90
N PRO A 478 17.05 23.81 26.84
CA PRO A 478 15.62 23.58 26.54
C PRO A 478 15.30 22.14 26.07
N PHE A 479 14.12 21.64 26.51
CA PHE A 479 13.60 20.35 26.09
C PHE A 479 12.38 20.54 25.19
N SER A 480 12.33 19.82 24.06
CA SER A 480 11.18 19.82 23.16
C SER A 480 10.58 18.43 22.99
N ILE A 481 11.43 17.43 22.79
CA ILE A 481 11.03 16.05 22.52
C ILE A 481 11.95 15.11 23.29
N VAL A 482 11.34 14.20 24.02
CA VAL A 482 12.02 13.24 24.87
C VAL A 482 11.33 11.88 24.78
N ALA A 483 12.10 10.81 24.97
CA ALA A 483 11.57 9.44 25.07
C ALA A 483 12.33 8.67 26.14
N SER A 484 11.74 7.59 26.64
CA SER A 484 12.40 6.72 27.63
C SER A 484 12.08 5.25 27.37
N SER A 485 13.04 4.38 27.71
CA SER A 485 12.84 2.94 27.79
C SER A 485 13.77 2.34 28.83
N GLY A 486 13.19 1.61 29.77
CA GLY A 486 13.94 1.09 30.93
C GLY A 486 14.75 2.19 31.63
N PRO A 487 16.06 2.02 31.82
CA PRO A 487 16.88 3.02 32.48
C PRO A 487 17.41 4.13 31.57
N GLN A 488 16.97 4.20 30.32
CA GLN A 488 17.48 5.15 29.33
C GLN A 488 16.46 6.27 29.05
N ILE A 489 16.97 7.48 28.94
CA ILE A 489 16.21 8.66 28.47
C ILE A 489 16.94 9.22 27.28
N VAL A 490 16.19 9.53 26.23
CA VAL A 490 16.69 10.14 24.99
C VAL A 490 16.10 11.52 24.85
N ILE A 491 16.95 12.48 24.51
CA ILE A 491 16.61 13.88 24.31
C ILE A 491 16.95 14.27 22.87
N ALA A 492 15.98 14.82 22.16
CA ALA A 492 16.19 15.38 20.83
C ALA A 492 16.74 16.80 20.92
N ASN A 493 17.85 17.04 20.25
CA ASN A 493 18.49 18.34 20.13
C ASN A 493 18.81 18.64 18.66
N SER A 494 18.94 19.93 18.33
CA SER A 494 19.37 20.40 17.00
C SER A 494 20.71 21.13 17.11
N THR A 495 21.57 20.91 16.15
CA THR A 495 22.87 21.58 16.03
C THR A 495 23.02 22.24 14.67
N GLU A 496 24.10 23.03 14.48
CA GLU A 496 24.40 23.63 13.17
C GLU A 496 24.65 22.59 12.05
N SER A 497 24.89 21.32 12.43
CA SER A 497 25.14 20.20 11.50
C SER A 497 23.94 19.26 11.32
N GLY A 498 22.80 19.55 11.94
CA GLY A 498 21.60 18.72 11.87
C GLY A 498 21.13 18.22 13.24
N PRO A 499 20.12 17.33 13.25
CA PRO A 499 19.50 16.81 14.46
C PRO A 499 20.40 15.79 15.16
N VAL A 500 20.32 15.77 16.49
CA VAL A 500 21.16 14.98 17.36
C VAL A 500 20.32 14.38 18.49
N LEU A 501 20.61 13.14 18.85
CA LEU A 501 20.06 12.47 20.01
C LEU A 501 21.09 12.40 21.13
N GLU A 502 20.72 12.81 22.33
CA GLU A 502 21.49 12.63 23.53
C GLU A 502 20.84 11.56 24.41
N ILE A 503 21.59 10.50 24.72
CA ILE A 503 21.11 9.35 25.48
C ILE A 503 21.74 9.38 26.83
N ILE A 504 20.91 9.31 27.86
CA ILE A 504 21.31 9.33 29.28
C ILE A 504 20.84 8.02 29.93
N SER A 505 21.76 7.30 30.54
CA SER A 505 21.42 6.10 31.32
C SER A 505 21.37 6.40 32.80
N LEU A 506 20.21 6.19 33.44
CA LEU A 506 20.03 6.35 34.89
C LEU A 506 20.80 5.32 35.69
N SER A 507 21.02 4.12 35.16
CA SER A 507 21.71 3.05 35.83
C SER A 507 23.24 3.22 35.88
N THR A 508 23.83 3.83 34.83
CA THR A 508 25.30 3.93 34.67
C THR A 508 25.83 5.36 34.69
N GLN A 509 24.94 6.35 34.67
CA GLN A 509 25.26 7.78 34.47
C GLN A 509 26.07 8.05 33.16
N PHE A 510 25.93 7.17 32.19
CA PHE A 510 26.59 7.29 30.89
C PHE A 510 25.78 8.16 29.96
N THR A 511 26.46 9.05 29.24
CA THR A 511 25.86 9.90 28.24
C THR A 511 26.47 9.56 26.86
N ALA A 512 25.64 9.28 25.88
CA ALA A 512 26.04 9.07 24.49
C ALA A 512 25.35 10.09 23.59
N ARG A 513 26.00 10.39 22.47
CA ARG A 513 25.46 11.28 21.44
C ARG A 513 25.43 10.58 20.10
N ILE A 514 24.32 10.68 19.39
CA ILE A 514 24.15 10.13 18.05
C ILE A 514 23.72 11.27 17.13
N ASP A 515 24.52 11.50 16.09
CA ASP A 515 24.15 12.42 15.02
C ASP A 515 23.26 11.64 14.01
N ILE A 516 22.08 12.17 13.69
CA ILE A 516 21.23 11.59 12.66
C ILE A 516 21.82 11.98 11.30
N ARG A 517 22.04 10.98 10.47
CA ARG A 517 22.70 11.13 9.17
C ARG A 517 21.65 11.20 8.07
N ASP A 518 21.94 12.00 7.08
CA ASP A 518 21.30 11.89 5.78
C ASP A 518 21.77 10.61 5.09
N THR A 519 20.83 9.72 4.82
CA THR A 519 21.10 8.43 4.17
C THR A 519 20.46 8.35 2.78
N ILE A 520 19.93 9.46 2.27
CA ILE A 520 19.12 9.48 1.05
C ILE A 520 19.93 10.07 -0.10
N ASP A 521 19.65 9.59 -1.30
CA ASP A 521 20.32 9.98 -2.52
C ASP A 521 19.94 11.39 -2.95
N GLU A 522 20.88 12.19 -3.45
CA GLU A 522 20.64 13.57 -3.93
C GLU A 522 19.54 13.61 -5.02
N ASP A 523 19.39 12.54 -5.81
CA ASP A 523 18.37 12.45 -6.87
C ASP A 523 16.93 12.41 -6.31
N ILE A 524 16.73 11.77 -5.14
CA ILE A 524 15.43 11.71 -4.44
C ILE A 524 15.09 13.09 -3.86
N ASP A 525 16.07 13.79 -3.32
CA ASP A 525 15.88 15.13 -2.79
C ASP A 525 15.54 16.14 -3.90
N GLU A 526 16.15 16.03 -5.09
CA GLU A 526 15.78 16.82 -6.26
C GLU A 526 14.34 16.53 -6.72
N PHE A 527 13.93 15.26 -6.69
CA PHE A 527 12.54 14.86 -6.99
C PHE A 527 11.54 15.46 -6.00
N LEU A 528 11.87 15.46 -4.70
CA LEU A 528 11.05 16.08 -3.65
C LEU A 528 10.90 17.59 -3.81
N GLU A 529 12.02 18.27 -4.10
CA GLU A 529 12.02 19.72 -4.34
C GLU A 529 11.11 20.10 -5.53
N ASP A 530 11.08 19.25 -6.56
CA ASP A 530 10.19 19.43 -7.73
C ASP A 530 8.72 19.11 -7.40
N LEU A 531 8.45 18.11 -6.56
CA LEU A 531 7.10 17.68 -6.21
C LEU A 531 6.40 18.66 -5.26
N TYR A 532 7.11 19.13 -4.22
CA TYR A 532 6.56 19.97 -3.16
C TYR A 532 6.86 21.46 -3.33
N GLU A 533 7.68 21.85 -4.34
CA GLU A 533 8.15 23.22 -4.56
C GLU A 533 8.91 23.79 -3.33
N GLU A 534 9.49 22.93 -2.48
CA GLU A 534 10.21 23.27 -1.26
C GLU A 534 11.54 22.52 -1.19
N ARG A 535 12.59 23.17 -0.65
CA ARG A 535 13.93 22.59 -0.58
C ARG A 535 14.11 21.66 0.60
N VAL A 536 14.72 20.51 0.36
CA VAL A 536 15.24 19.63 1.40
C VAL A 536 16.43 20.30 2.10
N ASN A 537 16.40 20.37 3.42
CA ASN A 537 17.44 21.04 4.20
C ASN A 537 17.80 20.30 5.47
N TYR A 538 18.66 19.30 5.35
CA TYR A 538 19.12 18.51 6.49
C TYR A 538 19.87 19.32 7.56
N SER A 539 20.56 20.37 7.20
CA SER A 539 21.28 21.21 8.19
C SER A 539 20.35 21.95 9.14
N ASN A 540 19.12 22.22 8.72
CA ASN A 540 18.11 22.84 9.55
C ASN A 540 17.00 21.89 9.96
N SER A 541 17.16 20.59 9.70
CA SER A 541 16.16 19.60 10.08
C SER A 541 16.04 19.48 11.58
N THR A 542 14.84 19.13 12.05
CA THR A 542 14.50 18.99 13.46
C THR A 542 13.82 17.64 13.70
N ILE A 543 14.02 17.07 14.87
CA ILE A 543 13.24 15.91 15.29
C ILE A 543 11.89 16.43 15.78
N VAL A 544 10.81 15.88 15.22
CA VAL A 544 9.43 16.29 15.55
C VAL A 544 8.68 15.24 16.36
N ASP A 545 9.16 14.00 16.37
CA ASP A 545 8.61 12.93 17.20
C ASP A 545 9.69 11.88 17.51
N LEU A 546 9.55 11.17 18.65
CA LEU A 546 10.57 10.29 19.14
C LEU A 546 9.98 9.21 20.05
N VAL A 547 10.29 7.96 19.79
CA VAL A 547 9.97 6.84 20.67
C VAL A 547 11.17 5.92 20.83
N MET A 548 11.21 5.19 21.95
CA MET A 548 12.30 4.28 22.24
C MET A 548 11.79 3.02 22.92
N GLU A 549 12.34 1.86 22.53
CA GLU A 549 12.21 0.62 23.29
C GLU A 549 13.50 -0.21 23.22
N GLY A 550 14.03 -0.57 24.37
CA GLY A 550 15.28 -1.33 24.48
C GLY A 550 16.47 -0.62 23.84
N ASP A 551 17.06 -1.26 22.84
CA ASP A 551 18.20 -0.74 22.09
C ASP A 551 17.78 -0.02 20.79
N TYR A 552 16.48 0.18 20.56
CA TYR A 552 15.96 0.80 19.36
C TYR A 552 15.34 2.18 19.64
N ILE A 553 15.65 3.12 18.78
CA ILE A 553 15.05 4.45 18.77
C ILE A 553 14.39 4.66 17.40
N VAL A 554 13.17 5.17 17.39
CA VAL A 554 12.50 5.62 16.19
C VAL A 554 12.31 7.13 16.27
N ALA A 555 12.88 7.86 15.35
CA ALA A 555 12.80 9.31 15.27
C ALA A 555 12.09 9.75 13.99
N VAL A 556 11.21 10.72 14.09
CA VAL A 556 10.63 11.42 12.95
C VAL A 556 11.38 12.73 12.76
N VAL A 557 11.98 12.89 11.59
CA VAL A 557 12.82 14.03 11.24
C VAL A 557 12.12 14.86 10.17
N ASP A 558 11.89 16.13 10.48
CA ASP A 558 11.39 17.12 9.51
C ASP A 558 12.58 17.62 8.68
N VAL A 559 12.54 17.38 7.37
CA VAL A 559 13.57 17.79 6.42
C VAL A 559 13.13 18.96 5.54
N GLY A 560 11.96 19.55 5.84
CA GLY A 560 11.31 20.65 5.11
C GLY A 560 10.07 20.14 4.37
N PRO A 561 10.20 19.61 3.14
CA PRO A 561 9.03 19.15 2.36
C PRO A 561 8.25 18.02 3.03
N VAL A 562 8.95 17.12 3.70
CA VAL A 562 8.38 15.92 4.31
C VAL A 562 9.00 15.59 5.65
N ASN A 563 8.29 14.81 6.45
CA ASN A 563 8.81 14.17 7.65
C ASN A 563 9.20 12.74 7.33
N ARG A 564 10.37 12.30 7.80
CA ARG A 564 10.92 10.96 7.57
C ARG A 564 11.06 10.19 8.87
N THR A 565 10.60 8.94 8.89
CA THR A 565 10.73 8.05 10.05
C THR A 565 11.99 7.20 9.93
N ILE A 566 12.88 7.31 10.89
CA ILE A 566 14.20 6.67 10.91
C ILE A 566 14.31 5.76 12.13
N LEU A 567 14.73 4.52 11.94
CA LEU A 567 15.09 3.56 12.99
C LEU A 567 16.59 3.63 13.26
N ILE A 568 16.96 3.65 14.55
CA ILE A 568 18.34 3.69 15.02
C ILE A 568 18.57 2.50 15.96
N ASP A 569 19.47 1.59 15.61
CA ASP A 569 19.92 0.50 16.48
C ASP A 569 21.15 0.97 17.28
N LEU A 570 21.00 1.08 18.59
CA LEU A 570 22.05 1.56 19.51
C LEU A 570 23.24 0.59 19.63
N ARG A 571 23.02 -0.70 19.39
CA ARG A 571 24.06 -1.73 19.49
C ARG A 571 25.03 -1.65 18.33
N THR A 572 24.52 -1.39 17.14
CA THR A 572 25.30 -1.38 15.90
C THR A 572 25.63 0.03 15.42
N GLY A 573 24.85 1.03 15.84
CA GLY A 573 24.90 2.41 15.36
C GLY A 573 24.34 2.54 13.94
N THR A 574 23.59 1.53 13.47
CA THR A 574 22.94 1.54 12.15
C THR A 574 21.72 2.43 12.18
N GLN A 575 21.52 3.19 11.12
CA GLN A 575 20.35 4.03 10.89
C GLN A 575 19.66 3.58 9.61
N ILE A 576 18.36 3.31 9.69
CA ILE A 576 17.56 2.78 8.59
C ILE A 576 16.35 3.69 8.40
N LEU A 577 16.11 4.15 7.18
CA LEU A 577 14.88 4.84 6.84
C LEU A 577 13.74 3.81 6.75
N LEU A 578 12.69 4.00 7.55
CA LEU A 578 11.51 3.12 7.56
C LEU A 578 10.41 3.61 6.63
N SER A 579 10.21 4.92 6.57
CA SER A 579 9.20 5.54 5.70
C SER A 579 9.67 5.63 4.26
N ASP A 580 8.73 5.75 3.33
CA ASP A 580 9.05 6.17 1.97
C ASP A 580 9.73 7.55 2.02
N PRO A 581 10.85 7.77 1.28
CA PRO A 581 11.60 9.01 1.35
C PRO A 581 10.82 10.22 0.82
N VAL A 582 9.78 10.00 0.00
CA VAL A 582 9.01 11.04 -0.71
C VAL A 582 7.73 11.41 0.03
N TRP A 583 7.16 10.50 0.84
CA TRP A 583 5.86 10.70 1.46
C TRP A 583 5.95 11.00 2.95
N PRO A 584 5.21 12.04 3.44
CA PRO A 584 5.26 12.43 4.85
C PRO A 584 4.88 11.29 5.78
N SER A 585 5.66 11.10 6.85
CA SER A 585 5.39 10.13 7.90
C SER A 585 5.34 10.78 9.28
N SER A 586 4.67 10.15 10.25
CA SER A 586 4.48 10.70 11.60
C SER A 586 4.12 9.63 12.63
N SER A 587 4.02 10.04 13.89
CA SER A 587 3.43 9.26 14.99
C SER A 587 3.98 7.84 15.12
N PRO A 588 5.28 7.67 15.35
CA PRO A 588 5.88 6.36 15.50
C PRO A 588 5.48 5.72 16.83
N SER A 589 5.36 4.42 16.85
CA SER A 589 5.22 3.59 18.05
C SER A 589 6.03 2.32 17.90
N ILE A 590 6.68 1.86 18.96
CA ILE A 590 7.53 0.67 18.93
C ILE A 590 7.20 -0.25 20.09
N SER A 591 7.16 -1.55 19.84
CA SER A 591 7.16 -2.58 20.88
C SER A 591 7.83 -3.85 20.37
N GLY A 592 8.85 -4.31 21.10
CA GLY A 592 9.68 -5.46 20.71
C GLY A 592 10.39 -5.23 19.38
N GLU A 593 10.05 -6.04 18.39
CA GLU A 593 10.64 -6.01 17.04
C GLU A 593 9.75 -5.28 16.03
N ASN A 594 8.63 -4.70 16.47
CA ASN A 594 7.65 -4.10 15.60
C ASN A 594 7.59 -2.58 15.81
N VAL A 595 7.56 -1.85 14.70
CA VAL A 595 7.41 -0.39 14.64
C VAL A 595 6.19 -0.05 13.80
N ALA A 596 5.22 0.65 14.38
CA ALA A 596 4.12 1.22 13.60
C ALA A 596 4.34 2.73 13.42
N PHE A 597 3.90 3.27 12.31
CA PHE A 597 3.93 4.69 12.02
C PHE A 597 2.84 5.04 11.00
N LEU A 598 2.48 6.31 10.95
CA LEU A 598 1.58 6.83 9.94
C LEU A 598 2.40 7.33 8.75
N GLN A 599 1.89 7.09 7.55
CA GLN A 599 2.46 7.64 6.33
C GLN A 599 1.35 7.89 5.32
N ILE A 600 1.47 8.94 4.54
CA ILE A 600 0.67 9.08 3.33
C ILE A 600 1.15 8.02 2.35
N PRO A 601 0.27 7.11 1.89
CA PRO A 601 0.69 6.00 1.04
C PRO A 601 1.19 6.51 -0.31
N ARG A 602 2.20 5.84 -0.85
CA ARG A 602 2.74 6.12 -2.19
C ARG A 602 1.69 5.92 -3.30
N PHE A 603 0.77 5.01 -3.04
CA PHE A 603 -0.34 4.70 -3.90
C PHE A 603 -1.57 4.42 -3.04
N ASP A 604 -2.63 5.20 -3.26
CA ASP A 604 -3.95 4.87 -2.74
C ASP A 604 -4.88 4.50 -3.89
N PRO A 605 -5.30 3.24 -3.94
CA PRO A 605 -6.24 2.81 -4.96
C PRO A 605 -7.62 3.45 -4.84
N THR A 606 -7.98 4.08 -3.71
CA THR A 606 -9.29 4.69 -3.47
C THR A 606 -9.38 6.14 -3.94
N ALA A 607 -8.25 6.81 -4.11
CA ALA A 607 -8.19 8.21 -4.54
C ALA A 607 -8.87 8.43 -5.91
N GLU A 608 -9.84 9.32 -5.98
CA GLU A 608 -10.62 9.60 -7.20
C GLU A 608 -9.98 10.67 -8.11
N ASP A 609 -9.11 11.58 -7.62
CA ASP A 609 -8.66 12.78 -8.33
C ASP A 609 -7.13 12.98 -8.37
N ASP A 610 -6.72 13.95 -9.22
CA ASP A 610 -5.34 14.36 -9.50
C ASP A 610 -4.65 15.12 -8.34
N ASP A 611 -5.26 15.20 -7.17
CA ASP A 611 -4.68 15.87 -6.01
C ASP A 611 -3.73 14.93 -5.25
N LEU A 612 -2.74 15.51 -4.57
CA LEU A 612 -1.86 14.78 -3.66
C LEU A 612 -2.72 14.10 -2.58
N LEU A 613 -2.41 12.84 -2.30
CA LEU A 613 -3.07 12.09 -1.24
C LEU A 613 -2.86 12.80 0.10
N THR A 614 -3.87 12.81 0.94
CA THR A 614 -3.85 13.48 2.24
C THR A 614 -4.19 12.56 3.40
N ALA A 615 -4.90 11.47 3.15
CA ALA A 615 -5.20 10.48 4.17
C ALA A 615 -3.93 9.70 4.58
N ARG A 616 -3.80 9.45 5.86
CA ARG A 616 -2.64 8.75 6.42
C ARG A 616 -3.03 7.33 6.76
N ASP A 617 -2.24 6.39 6.29
CA ASP A 617 -2.35 4.97 6.60
C ASP A 617 -1.38 4.52 7.68
N VAL A 618 -1.73 3.42 8.33
CA VAL A 618 -0.88 2.75 9.31
C VAL A 618 0.06 1.79 8.59
N PHE A 619 1.35 1.99 8.80
CA PHE A 619 2.41 1.10 8.34
C PHE A 619 3.03 0.37 9.53
N LEU A 620 3.38 -0.89 9.33
CA LEU A 620 4.03 -1.75 10.31
C LEU A 620 5.34 -2.26 9.74
N HIS A 621 6.44 -2.00 10.44
CA HIS A 621 7.77 -2.51 10.10
C HIS A 621 8.23 -3.53 11.14
N ASN A 622 8.66 -4.71 10.68
CA ASN A 622 9.33 -5.68 11.54
C ASN A 622 10.84 -5.55 11.38
N ILE A 623 11.53 -5.32 12.49
CA ILE A 623 12.97 -5.04 12.52
C ILE A 623 13.80 -6.26 12.14
N ASP A 624 13.44 -7.44 12.62
CA ASP A 624 14.20 -8.68 12.38
C ASP A 624 14.07 -9.15 10.95
N GLU A 625 12.89 -9.02 10.35
CA GLU A 625 12.65 -9.38 8.96
C GLU A 625 12.99 -8.26 7.98
N ASN A 626 13.25 -7.04 8.49
CA ASN A 626 13.48 -5.82 7.69
C ASN A 626 12.39 -5.64 6.62
N ARG A 627 11.14 -5.74 7.04
CA ARG A 627 9.98 -5.72 6.16
C ARG A 627 8.92 -4.75 6.66
N THR A 628 8.38 -3.95 5.75
CA THR A 628 7.28 -3.01 6.03
C THR A 628 5.99 -3.47 5.36
N LEU A 629 4.89 -3.41 6.09
CA LEU A 629 3.53 -3.70 5.61
C LEU A 629 2.67 -2.46 5.79
N GLN A 630 1.82 -2.17 4.83
CA GLN A 630 0.73 -1.21 4.96
C GLN A 630 -0.48 -1.94 5.53
N LEU A 631 -0.95 -1.53 6.72
CA LEU A 631 -2.05 -2.20 7.42
C LEU A 631 -3.42 -1.66 7.02
N THR A 632 -3.51 -0.40 6.64
CA THR A 632 -4.77 0.25 6.22
C THR A 632 -4.65 0.77 4.81
N ILE A 633 -5.77 0.83 4.10
CA ILE A 633 -5.84 1.35 2.73
C ILE A 633 -7.22 1.99 2.58
N ASP A 634 -7.36 3.28 2.89
CA ASP A 634 -8.61 3.99 2.69
C ASP A 634 -8.38 5.51 2.62
N ASP A 635 -8.59 6.10 1.44
CA ASP A 635 -8.42 7.54 1.20
C ASP A 635 -9.51 8.41 1.87
N GLU A 636 -10.66 7.82 2.21
CA GLU A 636 -11.77 8.52 2.84
C GLU A 636 -11.64 8.57 4.37
N VAL A 637 -10.74 7.75 4.95
CA VAL A 637 -10.61 7.55 6.39
C VAL A 637 -9.20 7.86 6.85
N ASP A 638 -9.03 8.92 7.65
CA ASP A 638 -7.74 9.29 8.25
C ASP A 638 -7.49 8.49 9.52
N GLN A 639 -6.36 7.80 9.59
CA GLN A 639 -5.92 7.09 10.77
C GLN A 639 -5.02 7.97 11.62
N SER A 640 -5.02 7.74 12.93
CA SER A 640 -4.22 8.49 13.87
C SER A 640 -3.75 7.65 15.05
N ASN A 641 -2.68 8.11 15.69
CA ASN A 641 -2.16 7.60 16.95
C ASN A 641 -1.94 6.07 17.00
N PRO A 642 -1.17 5.48 16.08
CA PRO A 642 -0.89 4.05 16.10
C PRO A 642 -0.09 3.66 17.36
N GLN A 643 -0.46 2.53 17.95
CA GLN A 643 0.19 1.99 19.15
C GLN A 643 0.53 0.53 18.94
N VAL A 644 1.81 0.19 19.01
CA VAL A 644 2.25 -1.21 18.97
C VAL A 644 2.16 -1.79 20.38
N LEU A 645 1.43 -2.89 20.48
CA LEU A 645 1.37 -3.74 21.67
C LEU A 645 2.15 -5.03 21.39
N LYS A 646 2.31 -5.87 22.38
CA LYS A 646 3.04 -7.13 22.24
C LYS A 646 2.46 -8.07 21.16
N SER A 647 1.14 -8.14 21.05
CA SER A 647 0.43 -9.03 20.12
C SER A 647 -0.52 -8.30 19.15
N ASN A 648 -0.59 -6.99 19.21
CA ASN A 648 -1.52 -6.21 18.41
C ASN A 648 -0.91 -4.86 17.99
N VAL A 649 -1.42 -4.28 16.93
CA VAL A 649 -1.29 -2.85 16.63
C VAL A 649 -2.66 -2.23 16.75
N ALA A 650 -2.77 -1.12 17.47
CA ALA A 650 -4.00 -0.36 17.63
C ALA A 650 -3.86 1.02 16.98
N TRP A 651 -4.94 1.55 16.42
CA TRP A 651 -4.99 2.93 15.93
C TRP A 651 -6.39 3.51 16.11
N ILE A 652 -6.50 4.82 16.01
CA ILE A 652 -7.78 5.53 16.00
C ILE A 652 -8.15 5.80 14.54
N GLU A 653 -9.36 5.44 14.17
CA GLU A 653 -9.95 5.65 12.86
C GLU A 653 -11.11 6.65 12.94
N SER A 654 -11.17 7.61 12.02
CA SER A 654 -12.28 8.56 11.93
C SER A 654 -13.33 8.01 10.97
N GLN A 655 -14.52 7.75 11.46
CA GLN A 655 -15.66 7.27 10.65
C GLN A 655 -16.28 8.40 9.82
N GLU A 656 -17.03 8.08 8.76
CA GLU A 656 -17.70 9.05 7.89
C GLU A 656 -18.65 10.02 8.62
N ASP A 657 -19.24 9.61 9.74
CA ASP A 657 -20.10 10.43 10.58
C ASP A 657 -19.33 11.32 11.57
N GLY A 658 -18.02 11.21 11.60
CA GLY A 658 -17.09 11.95 12.47
C GLY A 658 -16.89 11.31 13.85
N ASP A 659 -17.47 10.15 14.09
CA ASP A 659 -17.18 9.37 15.29
C ASP A 659 -15.79 8.74 15.18
N LEU A 660 -15.09 8.62 16.32
CA LEU A 660 -13.77 8.01 16.43
C LEU A 660 -13.89 6.59 16.97
N GLU A 661 -13.22 5.64 16.33
CA GLU A 661 -13.21 4.25 16.73
C GLU A 661 -11.76 3.76 16.90
N ILE A 662 -11.52 2.85 17.86
CA ILE A 662 -10.25 2.14 17.96
C ILE A 662 -10.33 0.88 17.11
N ARG A 663 -9.37 0.71 16.22
CA ARG A 663 -9.17 -0.53 15.47
C ARG A 663 -7.93 -1.24 15.95
N MET A 664 -7.95 -2.55 15.91
CA MET A 664 -6.82 -3.40 16.29
C MET A 664 -6.54 -4.45 15.24
N TYR A 665 -5.25 -4.69 15.05
CA TYR A 665 -4.72 -5.69 14.14
C TYR A 665 -3.86 -6.70 14.92
N ALA A 666 -4.09 -8.00 14.74
CA ALA A 666 -3.36 -9.04 15.45
C ALA A 666 -2.01 -9.37 14.77
N LEU A 667 -0.91 -9.37 15.53
CA LEU A 667 0.45 -9.60 15.02
C LEU A 667 0.82 -11.08 14.86
N GLU A 668 0.14 -12.01 15.54
CA GLU A 668 0.56 -13.41 15.67
C GLU A 668 0.65 -14.21 14.35
N GLU A 669 0.12 -13.69 13.24
CA GLU A 669 0.11 -14.36 11.93
C GLU A 669 0.70 -13.51 10.79
N THR A 670 1.35 -12.39 11.10
CA THR A 670 1.65 -11.34 10.10
C THR A 670 2.98 -11.55 9.39
N PHE A 671 3.97 -12.14 10.04
CA PHE A 671 5.33 -12.31 9.50
C PHE A 671 5.79 -13.76 9.46
#